data_d5bf1fc3ed892e9229111e9c71ce53aa
#
_entry.id   d5bf1fc3ed892e9229111e9c71ce53aa
#
_cell.length_a   1.000
_cell.length_b   1.000
_cell.length_c   1.000
_cell.angle_alpha   90.00
_cell.angle_beta   90.00
_cell.angle_gamma   90.00
#
_symmetry.space_group_name_H-M   'P 1'
#
loop_
_entity.id
_entity.type
_entity.pdbx_description
1 polymer ?
#
loop_
_entity_poly.entity_id
_entity_poly.type
_entity_poly.pdbx_seq_one_letter_code
_entity_poly.pdbx_strand_id
1 'polypeptide(L)'
;MSKEKENKEKSASKPVKILTLDTETRGLFGEVFRVGLYDGSRYRATNTFKNLKTVLSQYTTKYDCHVFIHNLDFDISKIAKDILPEADLKNSIFINNVVTVFKTGLNESQITEENEIISQPITFHDSSKLVMGSLKKICEDFNISQEKAKIDLKDHILKLGWALDADGNPTNDPGKYDDRESQGNYFMKVDPYEPELNEYLRLDCVALYEIVTMLIEISGLPIHEFLKCPTTASLAMKVYQMNYPEDYEKAISTNYGYSKWGEFTEDFIRKAYYGGRTEVFQSELNGGFHYDVNSLYSYVMKVNPIPIGKPRHHKGDKARNVFKYWYSYRQGGGFLECDIHIPTTLHIPPLPHRMYKKLCFPVGNLSGIWTFEEIELALEMGAKIKEIHQCIYFEKTDYIFKDFVSYFEEIKNTSDGAKKTFAKLMQNALYGKFGMQRVRQTILPVTEIETCEEKGYPYVELFNPVYGQEFIEAAVPSKAPYIQPHIAAYVTSYARILLYRGLIKQLEKGDVAYCDTDSIACEAIFDDDMVDDREYGKWKLEGILEEGLFIQPKTYYEKYADEIKPEEIEKEISSFSRNVFNYPEKSKVKQYRLVKGSETMKFKGIPGAYIKKLNRGVYYDILEKLKSLQARQERGEMITKKEAYYSIYKGELKRRKFATMLKMGSDDFDLKQEVNKGILLTNRQKRNMDYIKNTSRPHVSCDF
;
A
#
# COMPACT_ATOMS: atom_id res chain seq x y z
N MET A 1 18.08 53.92 2.38
CA MET A 1 17.78 52.67 1.73
C MET A 1 16.67 51.94 2.49
N SER A 2 15.47 52.48 2.45
CA SER A 2 14.26 51.93 3.05
C SER A 2 13.09 52.62 2.39
N LYS A 3 12.54 52.04 1.29
CA LYS A 3 11.19 52.35 0.71
C LYS A 3 10.96 51.73 -0.69
N GLU A 4 11.71 50.69 -1.07
CA GLU A 4 11.48 50.00 -2.38
C GLU A 4 11.08 48.53 -2.23
N LYS A 5 10.45 48.13 -1.11
CA LYS A 5 9.95 46.76 -0.88
C LYS A 5 8.44 46.65 -0.68
N GLU A 6 7.71 47.69 -0.94
CA GLU A 6 6.26 47.70 -0.87
C GLU A 6 5.68 48.11 -2.21
N ASN A 7 5.50 47.21 -3.14
CA ASN A 7 4.46 47.17 -4.16
C ASN A 7 4.74 46.06 -5.19
N LYS A 8 4.85 44.81 -4.73
CA LYS A 8 4.36 43.72 -5.55
C LYS A 8 2.87 43.61 -5.24
N GLU A 9 2.07 44.27 -6.02
CA GLU A 9 0.63 44.06 -6.09
C GLU A 9 0.40 42.55 -6.11
N LYS A 10 -0.32 42.04 -5.09
CA LYS A 10 -0.86 40.70 -5.09
C LYS A 10 -1.81 40.63 -6.29
N SER A 11 -1.32 40.15 -7.43
CA SER A 11 -2.21 39.77 -8.53
C SER A 11 -3.25 38.83 -7.93
N ALA A 12 -4.52 39.18 -8.04
CA ALA A 12 -5.61 38.38 -7.52
C ALA A 12 -5.47 36.96 -8.09
N SER A 13 -5.28 35.96 -7.21
CA SER A 13 -5.12 34.57 -7.62
C SER A 13 -6.35 34.16 -8.44
N LYS A 14 -6.10 33.58 -9.62
CA LYS A 14 -7.16 33.04 -10.47
C LYS A 14 -8.03 32.07 -9.67
N PRO A 15 -9.36 32.06 -9.88
CA PRO A 15 -10.20 31.05 -9.24
C PRO A 15 -9.83 29.64 -9.72
N VAL A 16 -9.90 28.68 -8.83
CA VAL A 16 -9.60 27.26 -9.13
C VAL A 16 -10.69 26.66 -10.02
N LYS A 17 -10.30 25.92 -11.04
CA LYS A 17 -11.19 25.12 -11.89
C LYS A 17 -10.77 23.65 -11.87
N ILE A 18 -11.67 22.79 -11.41
CA ILE A 18 -11.51 21.35 -11.52
C ILE A 18 -12.02 20.88 -12.88
N LEU A 19 -11.23 20.04 -13.52
CA LEU A 19 -11.53 19.37 -14.78
C LEU A 19 -11.23 17.88 -14.60
N THR A 20 -11.90 17.03 -15.36
CA THR A 20 -11.56 15.60 -15.45
C THR A 20 -11.35 15.20 -16.90
N LEU A 21 -10.40 14.31 -17.11
CA LEU A 21 -9.98 13.85 -18.43
C LEU A 21 -9.77 12.34 -18.42
N ASP A 22 -10.10 11.72 -19.54
CA ASP A 22 -9.82 10.31 -19.80
C ASP A 22 -9.45 10.11 -21.27
N THR A 23 -8.66 9.07 -21.59
CA THR A 23 -8.19 8.82 -22.96
C THR A 23 -8.48 7.38 -23.37
N GLU A 24 -8.91 7.21 -24.65
CA GLU A 24 -9.06 5.92 -25.27
C GLU A 24 -7.96 5.66 -26.28
N THR A 25 -7.36 4.46 -26.22
CA THR A 25 -6.19 4.09 -27.00
C THR A 25 -6.40 2.83 -27.84
N ARG A 26 -5.71 2.73 -29.00
CA ARG A 26 -5.67 1.52 -29.83
C ARG A 26 -4.83 0.45 -29.15
N GLY A 27 -5.42 -0.19 -28.11
CA GLY A 27 -4.72 -1.15 -27.26
C GLY A 27 -3.73 -0.50 -26.27
N LEU A 28 -3.08 -1.31 -25.47
CA LEU A 28 -2.21 -0.86 -24.37
C LEU A 28 -1.02 0.02 -24.83
N PHE A 29 -0.48 -0.26 -26.03
CA PHE A 29 0.67 0.45 -26.59
C PHE A 29 0.31 1.36 -27.77
N GLY A 30 -0.95 1.38 -28.17
CA GLY A 30 -1.41 2.15 -29.31
C GLY A 30 -1.54 3.64 -29.05
N GLU A 31 -1.81 4.38 -30.12
CA GLU A 31 -2.02 5.82 -30.06
C GLU A 31 -3.39 6.15 -29.48
N VAL A 32 -3.50 7.35 -28.87
CA VAL A 32 -4.76 7.93 -28.45
C VAL A 32 -5.60 8.22 -29.71
N PHE A 33 -6.83 7.74 -29.72
CA PHE A 33 -7.78 8.00 -30.79
C PHE A 33 -9.01 8.78 -30.32
N ARG A 34 -9.24 8.87 -29.00
CA ARG A 34 -10.30 9.68 -28.41
C ARG A 34 -9.87 10.22 -27.06
N VAL A 35 -10.20 11.49 -26.76
CA VAL A 35 -9.92 12.15 -25.48
C VAL A 35 -11.20 12.85 -25.04
N GLY A 36 -11.66 12.55 -23.82
CA GLY A 36 -12.79 13.17 -23.15
C GLY A 36 -12.35 14.21 -22.12
N LEU A 37 -13.08 15.30 -22.01
CA LEU A 37 -12.90 16.35 -20.99
C LEU A 37 -14.26 16.76 -20.43
N TYR A 38 -14.37 16.83 -19.10
CA TYR A 38 -15.55 17.34 -18.42
C TYR A 38 -15.18 18.47 -17.44
N ASP A 39 -15.95 19.56 -17.44
CA ASP A 39 -15.67 20.77 -16.66
C ASP A 39 -16.64 21.01 -15.49
N GLY A 40 -17.45 19.99 -15.16
CA GLY A 40 -18.51 20.06 -14.16
C GLY A 40 -19.87 20.48 -14.75
N SER A 41 -19.92 20.95 -16.02
CA SER A 41 -21.15 21.32 -16.70
C SER A 41 -21.20 20.84 -18.15
N ARG A 42 -20.09 20.85 -18.85
CA ARG A 42 -19.98 20.49 -20.26
C ARG A 42 -18.98 19.40 -20.50
N TYR A 43 -19.39 18.40 -21.27
CA TYR A 43 -18.51 17.38 -21.82
C TYR A 43 -18.05 17.78 -23.22
N ARG A 44 -16.79 17.52 -23.52
CA ARG A 44 -16.16 17.71 -24.82
C ARG A 44 -15.27 16.52 -25.14
N ALA A 45 -15.26 16.09 -26.39
CA ALA A 45 -14.38 15.03 -26.85
C ALA A 45 -13.69 15.39 -28.16
N THR A 46 -12.40 15.00 -28.25
CA THR A 46 -11.58 15.21 -29.45
C THR A 46 -10.82 13.93 -29.80
N ASN A 47 -10.32 13.82 -31.04
CA ASN A 47 -9.59 12.63 -31.46
C ASN A 47 -8.10 12.65 -31.07
N THR A 48 -7.57 13.79 -30.66
CA THR A 48 -6.20 13.95 -30.25
C THR A 48 -6.10 14.92 -29.07
N PHE A 49 -5.08 14.76 -28.25
CA PHE A 49 -4.80 15.71 -27.17
C PHE A 49 -4.43 17.10 -27.74
N LYS A 50 -3.74 17.15 -28.88
CA LYS A 50 -3.39 18.41 -29.55
C LYS A 50 -4.63 19.29 -29.79
N ASN A 51 -5.74 18.71 -30.26
CA ASN A 51 -6.98 19.46 -30.44
C ASN A 51 -7.59 19.91 -29.11
N LEU A 52 -7.45 19.11 -28.05
CA LEU A 52 -7.93 19.44 -26.71
C LEU A 52 -7.11 20.56 -26.07
N LYS A 53 -5.82 20.66 -26.39
CA LYS A 53 -4.91 21.70 -25.87
C LYS A 53 -5.47 23.11 -26.11
N THR A 54 -6.03 23.37 -27.28
CA THR A 54 -6.70 24.64 -27.61
C THR A 54 -7.91 24.90 -26.72
N VAL A 55 -8.66 23.87 -26.35
CA VAL A 55 -9.79 23.98 -25.41
C VAL A 55 -9.30 24.28 -24.01
N LEU A 56 -8.28 23.57 -23.54
CA LEU A 56 -7.68 23.75 -22.22
C LEU A 56 -7.06 25.14 -22.04
N SER A 57 -6.42 25.68 -23.09
CA SER A 57 -5.85 27.04 -23.07
C SER A 57 -6.89 28.12 -22.79
N GLN A 58 -8.14 27.95 -23.23
CA GLN A 58 -9.24 28.88 -22.93
C GLN A 58 -9.61 28.88 -21.44
N TYR A 59 -9.44 27.74 -20.74
CA TYR A 59 -9.66 27.69 -19.28
C TYR A 59 -8.50 28.33 -18.52
N THR A 60 -7.26 28.06 -18.91
CA THR A 60 -6.07 28.55 -18.19
C THR A 60 -5.89 30.05 -18.25
N THR A 61 -6.51 30.75 -19.23
CA THR A 61 -6.55 32.22 -19.25
C THR A 61 -7.32 32.79 -18.07
N LYS A 62 -8.38 32.12 -17.62
CA LYS A 62 -9.34 32.62 -16.62
C LYS A 62 -9.18 31.94 -15.25
N TYR A 63 -8.68 30.72 -15.22
CA TYR A 63 -8.70 29.86 -14.05
C TYR A 63 -7.32 29.26 -13.77
N ASP A 64 -7.07 28.94 -12.50
CA ASP A 64 -6.03 27.99 -12.09
C ASP A 64 -6.59 26.58 -12.31
N CYS A 65 -6.08 25.88 -13.33
CA CYS A 65 -6.68 24.66 -13.85
C CYS A 65 -6.01 23.40 -13.28
N HIS A 66 -6.84 22.55 -12.69
CA HIS A 66 -6.45 21.26 -12.15
C HIS A 66 -7.24 20.15 -12.82
N VAL A 67 -6.56 19.28 -13.56
CA VAL A 67 -7.14 18.17 -14.34
C VAL A 67 -6.89 16.87 -13.59
N PHE A 68 -7.94 16.16 -13.24
CA PHE A 68 -7.85 14.83 -12.63
C PHE A 68 -8.00 13.75 -13.69
N ILE A 69 -7.11 12.76 -13.65
CA ILE A 69 -7.12 11.58 -14.49
C ILE A 69 -7.02 10.36 -13.56
N HIS A 70 -7.71 9.28 -13.87
CA HIS A 70 -7.63 8.06 -13.09
C HIS A 70 -6.54 7.14 -13.65
N ASN A 71 -5.43 6.94 -12.93
CA ASN A 71 -4.20 6.29 -13.37
C ASN A 71 -3.40 7.16 -14.37
N LEU A 72 -3.11 8.38 -13.95
CA LEU A 72 -2.44 9.43 -14.72
C LEU A 72 -1.19 8.97 -15.48
N ASP A 73 -0.38 8.06 -14.91
CA ASP A 73 0.87 7.59 -15.53
C ASP A 73 0.65 6.94 -16.90
N PHE A 74 -0.48 6.26 -17.06
CA PHE A 74 -0.88 5.69 -18.35
C PHE A 74 -1.19 6.79 -19.38
N ASP A 75 -2.11 7.68 -19.05
CA ASP A 75 -2.60 8.71 -19.98
C ASP A 75 -1.52 9.73 -20.33
N ILE A 76 -0.73 10.17 -19.34
CA ILE A 76 0.41 11.09 -19.57
C ILE A 76 1.40 10.47 -20.55
N SER A 77 1.66 9.17 -20.45
CA SER A 77 2.57 8.49 -21.40
C SER A 77 2.07 8.55 -22.85
N LYS A 78 0.75 8.66 -23.05
CA LYS A 78 0.12 8.69 -24.36
C LYS A 78 0.09 10.09 -24.99
N ILE A 79 -0.03 11.11 -24.15
CA ILE A 79 -0.09 12.52 -24.57
C ILE A 79 1.25 13.25 -24.37
N ALA A 80 2.28 12.55 -23.97
CA ALA A 80 3.58 13.10 -23.59
C ALA A 80 4.20 14.00 -24.69
N LYS A 81 4.08 13.62 -25.96
CA LYS A 81 4.59 14.41 -27.09
C LYS A 81 4.07 15.85 -27.11
N ASP A 82 2.83 16.04 -26.61
CA ASP A 82 2.14 17.33 -26.64
C ASP A 82 2.41 18.19 -25.41
N ILE A 83 2.87 17.60 -24.30
CA ILE A 83 2.98 18.27 -22.99
C ILE A 83 4.39 18.34 -22.42
N LEU A 84 5.30 17.43 -22.80
CA LEU A 84 6.68 17.39 -22.28
C LEU A 84 7.52 18.63 -22.66
N PRO A 85 7.39 19.24 -23.84
CA PRO A 85 8.18 20.41 -24.18
C PRO A 85 8.03 21.57 -23.17
N GLU A 86 6.86 21.66 -22.52
CA GLU A 86 6.53 22.71 -21.56
C GLU A 86 6.48 22.20 -20.11
N ALA A 87 7.02 20.99 -19.86
CA ALA A 87 6.91 20.34 -18.58
C ALA A 87 7.70 21.06 -17.47
N ASP A 88 7.04 21.36 -16.38
CA ASP A 88 7.66 21.81 -15.14
C ASP A 88 7.99 20.59 -14.25
N LEU A 89 9.05 19.87 -14.59
CA LEU A 89 9.47 18.67 -13.88
C LEU A 89 9.87 18.97 -12.44
N LYS A 90 10.42 20.14 -12.16
CA LYS A 90 10.84 20.56 -10.82
C LYS A 90 9.66 20.63 -9.84
N ASN A 91 8.51 21.09 -10.30
CA ASN A 91 7.29 21.21 -9.51
C ASN A 91 6.31 20.05 -9.74
N SER A 92 6.66 19.08 -10.57
CA SER A 92 5.93 17.82 -10.72
C SER A 92 6.28 16.83 -9.60
N ILE A 93 5.37 15.88 -9.30
CA ILE A 93 5.56 14.91 -8.20
C ILE A 93 5.58 13.51 -8.79
N PHE A 94 6.70 12.82 -8.56
CA PHE A 94 6.88 11.42 -8.91
C PHE A 94 7.01 10.59 -7.61
N ILE A 95 6.27 9.50 -7.52
CA ILE A 95 6.30 8.57 -6.38
C ILE A 95 6.66 7.18 -6.90
N ASN A 96 7.79 6.63 -6.48
CA ASN A 96 8.32 5.36 -6.97
C ASN A 96 8.42 5.32 -8.51
N ASN A 97 8.87 6.41 -9.11
CA ASN A 97 8.98 6.61 -10.56
C ASN A 97 7.65 6.58 -11.33
N VAL A 98 6.53 6.82 -10.66
CA VAL A 98 5.21 6.96 -11.26
C VAL A 98 4.76 8.40 -11.13
N VAL A 99 4.29 8.99 -12.21
CA VAL A 99 3.74 10.34 -12.20
C VAL A 99 2.50 10.39 -11.31
N THR A 100 2.50 11.31 -10.35
CA THR A 100 1.37 11.51 -9.42
C THR A 100 0.76 12.89 -9.56
N VAL A 101 1.61 13.90 -9.77
CA VAL A 101 1.20 15.25 -10.18
C VAL A 101 2.13 15.69 -11.28
N PHE A 102 1.58 16.14 -12.39
CA PHE A 102 2.35 16.65 -13.52
C PHE A 102 1.97 18.08 -13.83
N LYS A 103 2.96 18.97 -13.83
CA LYS A 103 2.80 20.38 -14.18
C LYS A 103 3.39 20.66 -15.53
N THR A 104 2.69 21.42 -16.34
CA THR A 104 3.17 21.83 -17.67
C THR A 104 2.55 23.14 -18.11
N GLY A 105 3.17 23.82 -19.07
CA GLY A 105 2.54 24.86 -19.84
C GLY A 105 1.68 24.29 -20.95
N LEU A 106 0.70 25.04 -21.41
CA LEU A 106 -0.17 24.66 -22.55
C LEU A 106 0.14 25.48 -23.80
N ASN A 107 1.31 26.01 -23.96
CA ASN A 107 1.65 27.02 -24.93
C ASN A 107 0.82 27.15 -26.21
N GLU A 108 0.49 28.34 -26.49
CA GLU A 108 1.29 29.32 -27.27
C GLU A 108 1.75 30.47 -26.36
N SER A 109 3.04 30.77 -26.38
CA SER A 109 3.66 31.89 -25.69
C SER A 109 2.94 33.19 -26.12
N GLN A 110 2.17 33.78 -25.26
CA GLN A 110 1.79 35.16 -25.42
C GLN A 110 3.01 35.97 -25.00
N ILE A 111 3.71 36.56 -25.99
CA ILE A 111 4.73 37.52 -25.75
C ILE A 111 4.02 38.79 -25.32
N THR A 112 4.18 39.22 -24.07
CA THR A 112 3.68 40.52 -23.61
C THR A 112 4.49 41.63 -24.28
N GLU A 113 3.95 42.85 -24.24
CA GLU A 113 4.67 44.07 -24.74
C GLU A 113 6.01 44.26 -24.09
N GLU A 114 6.30 43.61 -22.96
CA GLU A 114 7.59 43.61 -22.23
C GLU A 114 8.47 42.39 -22.53
N ASN A 115 8.20 41.59 -23.57
CA ASN A 115 8.93 40.37 -23.95
C ASN A 115 8.96 39.26 -22.88
N GLU A 116 8.08 39.26 -21.89
CA GLU A 116 7.93 38.16 -20.97
C GLU A 116 7.04 37.04 -21.55
N ILE A 117 7.58 35.84 -21.55
CA ILE A 117 6.83 34.61 -21.94
C ILE A 117 5.93 34.23 -20.78
N ILE A 118 4.62 34.49 -20.86
CA ILE A 118 3.66 34.01 -19.89
C ILE A 118 3.22 32.60 -20.28
N SER A 119 3.87 31.61 -19.67
CA SER A 119 3.39 30.23 -19.67
C SER A 119 2.09 30.16 -18.87
N GLN A 120 1.04 29.54 -19.44
CA GLN A 120 -0.21 29.31 -18.73
C GLN A 120 -0.17 27.90 -18.12
N PRO A 121 0.16 27.76 -16.82
CA PRO A 121 0.34 26.46 -16.21
C PRO A 121 -0.98 25.71 -16.06
N ILE A 122 -0.91 24.40 -16.24
CA ILE A 122 -1.96 23.44 -15.92
C ILE A 122 -1.35 22.33 -15.06
N THR A 123 -2.14 21.83 -14.12
CA THR A 123 -1.73 20.76 -13.22
C THR A 123 -2.60 19.53 -13.41
N PHE A 124 -1.98 18.40 -13.76
CA PHE A 124 -2.63 17.10 -13.83
C PHE A 124 -2.42 16.34 -12.52
N HIS A 125 -3.45 15.68 -12.02
CA HIS A 125 -3.46 14.92 -10.77
C HIS A 125 -3.91 13.49 -11.00
N ASP A 126 -3.22 12.53 -10.37
CA ASP A 126 -3.63 11.12 -10.37
C ASP A 126 -4.66 10.84 -9.27
N SER A 127 -5.92 10.70 -9.64
CA SER A 127 -6.99 10.37 -8.70
C SER A 127 -6.86 8.96 -8.13
N SER A 128 -6.19 8.03 -8.82
CA SER A 128 -5.94 6.67 -8.32
C SER A 128 -5.04 6.64 -7.07
N LYS A 129 -4.29 7.72 -6.81
CA LYS A 129 -3.49 7.88 -5.60
C LYS A 129 -4.28 8.46 -4.43
N LEU A 130 -5.44 9.05 -4.69
CA LEU A 130 -6.38 9.52 -3.66
C LEU A 130 -7.36 8.41 -3.26
N VAL A 131 -7.87 7.65 -4.24
CA VAL A 131 -8.72 6.48 -4.00
C VAL A 131 -8.27 5.34 -4.90
N MET A 132 -7.80 4.24 -4.29
CA MET A 132 -7.29 3.08 -5.03
C MET A 132 -8.43 2.18 -5.49
N GLY A 133 -8.32 1.65 -6.70
CA GLY A 133 -9.27 0.71 -7.28
C GLY A 133 -9.54 1.01 -8.75
N SER A 134 -10.38 0.24 -9.42
CA SER A 134 -10.93 0.61 -10.73
C SER A 134 -12.00 1.68 -10.55
N LEU A 135 -12.17 2.55 -11.55
CA LEU A 135 -13.19 3.61 -11.49
C LEU A 135 -14.59 3.03 -11.25
N LYS A 136 -14.93 1.90 -11.88
CA LYS A 136 -16.17 1.15 -11.64
C LYS A 136 -16.34 0.81 -10.15
N LYS A 137 -15.33 0.19 -9.54
CA LYS A 137 -15.39 -0.19 -8.12
C LYS A 137 -15.53 1.01 -7.19
N ILE A 138 -14.86 2.11 -7.51
CA ILE A 138 -14.96 3.35 -6.73
C ILE A 138 -16.38 3.94 -6.86
N CYS A 139 -16.99 3.92 -8.05
CA CYS A 139 -18.37 4.36 -8.25
C CYS A 139 -19.35 3.56 -7.38
N GLU A 140 -19.18 2.23 -7.30
CA GLU A 140 -19.95 1.36 -6.43
C GLU A 140 -19.75 1.71 -4.94
N ASP A 141 -18.48 1.81 -4.51
CA ASP A 141 -18.12 2.10 -3.11
C ASP A 141 -18.54 3.50 -2.66
N PHE A 142 -18.63 4.47 -3.57
CA PHE A 142 -19.04 5.85 -3.31
C PHE A 142 -20.53 6.10 -3.55
N ASN A 143 -21.25 5.10 -4.07
CA ASN A 143 -22.66 5.22 -4.45
C ASN A 143 -22.90 6.43 -5.38
N ILE A 144 -22.07 6.55 -6.44
CA ILE A 144 -22.16 7.63 -7.42
C ILE A 144 -23.44 7.52 -8.22
N SER A 145 -24.17 8.65 -8.34
CA SER A 145 -25.49 8.69 -8.98
C SER A 145 -25.45 8.49 -10.49
N GLN A 146 -24.33 8.84 -11.12
CA GLN A 146 -24.13 8.65 -12.56
C GLN A 146 -23.78 7.18 -12.85
N GLU A 147 -24.69 6.55 -13.56
CA GLU A 147 -24.66 5.13 -13.81
C GLU A 147 -23.59 4.72 -14.83
N LYS A 148 -22.30 4.73 -14.45
CA LYS A 148 -21.29 3.98 -15.18
C LYS A 148 -21.68 2.48 -15.29
N ALA A 149 -22.48 2.00 -14.35
CA ALA A 149 -23.05 0.65 -14.36
C ALA A 149 -24.06 0.39 -15.50
N LYS A 150 -24.55 1.43 -16.21
CA LYS A 150 -25.57 1.26 -17.26
C LYS A 150 -25.02 1.06 -18.67
N ILE A 151 -23.80 1.52 -18.96
CA ILE A 151 -23.19 1.18 -20.24
C ILE A 151 -22.20 0.04 -20.03
N ASP A 152 -22.74 -1.14 -19.99
CA ASP A 152 -21.96 -2.35 -20.18
C ASP A 152 -21.67 -2.47 -21.68
N LEU A 153 -20.43 -2.16 -22.07
CA LEU A 153 -19.95 -2.39 -23.44
C LEU A 153 -20.12 -3.83 -23.88
N LYS A 154 -20.35 -4.77 -22.96
CA LYS A 154 -20.55 -6.19 -23.24
C LYS A 154 -21.69 -6.43 -24.25
N ASP A 155 -22.87 -5.87 -23.97
CA ASP A 155 -24.01 -6.07 -24.84
C ASP A 155 -23.80 -5.42 -26.24
N HIS A 156 -23.13 -4.28 -26.27
CA HIS A 156 -22.78 -3.60 -27.52
C HIS A 156 -21.75 -4.40 -28.31
N ILE A 157 -20.67 -4.89 -27.66
CA ILE A 157 -19.63 -5.72 -28.27
C ILE A 157 -20.20 -7.04 -28.81
N LEU A 158 -21.13 -7.68 -28.07
CA LEU A 158 -21.82 -8.88 -28.53
C LEU A 158 -22.68 -8.60 -29.77
N LYS A 159 -23.43 -7.49 -29.79
CA LYS A 159 -24.22 -7.07 -30.97
C LYS A 159 -23.36 -6.81 -32.21
N LEU A 160 -22.16 -6.26 -32.02
CA LEU A 160 -21.20 -6.04 -33.10
C LEU A 160 -20.53 -7.35 -33.59
N GLY A 161 -20.66 -8.46 -32.88
CA GLY A 161 -19.96 -9.69 -33.15
C GLY A 161 -18.44 -9.63 -32.91
N TRP A 162 -18.01 -8.75 -32.00
CA TRP A 162 -16.58 -8.55 -31.69
C TRP A 162 -16.17 -9.15 -30.35
N ALA A 163 -17.08 -9.89 -29.74
CA ALA A 163 -16.81 -10.59 -28.47
C ALA A 163 -15.82 -11.74 -28.68
N LEU A 164 -14.95 -11.91 -27.68
CA LEU A 164 -13.96 -12.98 -27.63
C LEU A 164 -14.12 -13.78 -26.32
N ASP A 165 -13.74 -15.05 -26.37
CA ASP A 165 -13.59 -15.90 -25.18
C ASP A 165 -12.21 -15.69 -24.51
N ALA A 166 -11.95 -16.41 -23.43
CA ALA A 166 -10.71 -16.31 -22.65
C ALA A 166 -9.46 -16.77 -23.43
N ASP A 167 -9.63 -17.51 -24.52
CA ASP A 167 -8.58 -17.98 -25.41
C ASP A 167 -8.40 -17.05 -26.63
N GLY A 168 -9.19 -15.97 -26.72
CA GLY A 168 -9.16 -14.97 -27.78
C GLY A 168 -9.92 -15.39 -29.04
N ASN A 169 -10.76 -16.42 -28.98
CA ASN A 169 -11.57 -16.85 -30.13
C ASN A 169 -12.90 -16.08 -30.19
N PRO A 170 -13.43 -15.75 -31.39
CA PRO A 170 -14.72 -15.12 -31.52
C PRO A 170 -15.85 -15.93 -30.87
N THR A 171 -16.71 -15.27 -30.10
CA THR A 171 -17.85 -15.88 -29.44
C THR A 171 -19.09 -15.00 -29.49
N ASN A 172 -20.27 -15.60 -29.66
CA ASN A 172 -21.57 -14.92 -29.51
C ASN A 172 -22.29 -15.42 -28.23
N ASP A 173 -21.64 -16.30 -27.47
CA ASP A 173 -22.17 -16.81 -26.22
C ASP A 173 -21.83 -15.88 -25.04
N PRO A 174 -22.82 -15.21 -24.40
CA PRO A 174 -22.58 -14.35 -23.25
C PRO A 174 -21.90 -15.04 -22.05
N GLY A 175 -22.03 -16.38 -21.97
CA GLY A 175 -21.39 -17.18 -20.93
C GLY A 175 -19.90 -17.43 -21.15
N LYS A 176 -19.43 -17.28 -22.41
CA LYS A 176 -18.02 -17.42 -22.78
C LYS A 176 -17.31 -16.08 -22.96
N TYR A 177 -18.03 -14.98 -22.86
CA TYR A 177 -17.49 -13.64 -23.03
C TYR A 177 -16.37 -13.37 -22.02
N ASP A 178 -15.17 -13.08 -22.51
CA ASP A 178 -14.08 -12.55 -21.71
C ASP A 178 -14.04 -11.02 -21.87
N ASP A 179 -14.17 -10.32 -20.74
CA ASP A 179 -14.30 -8.86 -20.72
C ASP A 179 -13.01 -8.18 -21.23
N ARG A 180 -11.85 -8.70 -20.90
CA ARG A 180 -10.57 -8.10 -21.27
C ARG A 180 -10.24 -8.30 -22.75
N GLU A 181 -10.38 -9.53 -23.23
CA GLU A 181 -10.07 -9.85 -24.63
C GLU A 181 -11.07 -9.17 -25.57
N SER A 182 -12.35 -9.15 -25.21
CA SER A 182 -13.41 -8.50 -25.97
C SER A 182 -13.30 -6.98 -25.99
N GLN A 183 -13.07 -6.34 -24.86
CA GLN A 183 -12.82 -4.88 -24.82
C GLN A 183 -11.54 -4.52 -25.56
N GLY A 184 -10.47 -5.28 -25.43
CA GLY A 184 -9.25 -5.09 -26.20
C GLY A 184 -9.51 -5.12 -27.70
N ASN A 185 -10.27 -6.10 -28.19
CA ASN A 185 -10.67 -6.20 -29.60
C ASN A 185 -11.56 -5.04 -30.06
N TYR A 186 -12.50 -4.60 -29.20
CA TYR A 186 -13.38 -3.47 -29.45
C TYR A 186 -12.58 -2.16 -29.63
N PHE A 187 -11.72 -1.81 -28.68
CA PHE A 187 -10.92 -0.59 -28.75
C PHE A 187 -9.93 -0.55 -29.92
N MET A 188 -9.52 -1.73 -30.44
CA MET A 188 -8.72 -1.77 -31.65
C MET A 188 -9.48 -1.43 -32.94
N LYS A 189 -10.80 -1.64 -32.97
CA LYS A 189 -11.62 -1.57 -34.19
C LYS A 189 -12.64 -0.45 -34.22
N VAL A 190 -13.11 0.01 -33.05
CA VAL A 190 -14.22 0.95 -32.93
C VAL A 190 -13.95 2.30 -33.62
N ASP A 191 -14.97 2.84 -34.27
CA ASP A 191 -14.91 4.20 -34.81
C ASP A 191 -14.82 5.23 -33.67
N PRO A 192 -13.92 6.24 -33.74
CA PRO A 192 -13.82 7.29 -32.73
C PRO A 192 -15.13 8.05 -32.45
N TYR A 193 -16.04 8.06 -33.39
CA TYR A 193 -17.33 8.75 -33.29
C TYR A 193 -18.50 7.83 -32.92
N GLU A 194 -18.21 6.55 -32.60
CA GLU A 194 -19.23 5.60 -32.13
C GLU A 194 -19.98 6.18 -30.91
N PRO A 195 -21.32 6.25 -30.94
CA PRO A 195 -22.11 6.86 -29.87
C PRO A 195 -21.89 6.20 -28.51
N GLU A 196 -21.86 4.86 -28.44
CA GLU A 196 -21.65 4.08 -27.23
C GLU A 196 -20.27 4.31 -26.63
N LEU A 197 -19.21 4.39 -27.45
CA LEU A 197 -17.86 4.76 -27.02
C LEU A 197 -17.84 6.17 -26.40
N ASN A 198 -18.45 7.13 -27.07
CA ASN A 198 -18.47 8.50 -26.61
C ASN A 198 -19.27 8.67 -25.30
N GLU A 199 -20.36 7.93 -25.16
CA GLU A 199 -21.13 7.92 -23.92
C GLU A 199 -20.36 7.21 -22.79
N TYR A 200 -19.67 6.11 -23.08
CA TYR A 200 -18.78 5.45 -22.13
C TYR A 200 -17.71 6.40 -21.61
N LEU A 201 -16.95 7.04 -22.51
CA LEU A 201 -15.90 8.00 -22.16
C LEU A 201 -16.45 9.23 -21.40
N ARG A 202 -17.67 9.71 -21.78
CA ARG A 202 -18.34 10.79 -21.07
C ARG A 202 -18.63 10.42 -19.63
N LEU A 203 -19.16 9.22 -19.40
CA LEU A 203 -19.49 8.74 -18.05
C LEU A 203 -18.25 8.55 -17.18
N ASP A 204 -17.12 8.12 -17.75
CA ASP A 204 -15.86 8.04 -17.02
C ASP A 204 -15.40 9.42 -16.54
N CYS A 205 -15.44 10.43 -17.41
CA CYS A 205 -15.10 11.79 -17.02
C CYS A 205 -16.07 12.38 -15.99
N VAL A 206 -17.38 12.17 -16.13
CA VAL A 206 -18.40 12.70 -15.20
C VAL A 206 -18.31 12.02 -13.84
N ALA A 207 -18.23 10.69 -13.81
CA ALA A 207 -18.09 9.94 -12.57
C ALA A 207 -16.82 10.33 -11.80
N LEU A 208 -15.70 10.50 -12.50
CA LEU A 208 -14.47 10.97 -11.90
C LEU A 208 -14.62 12.38 -11.30
N TYR A 209 -15.33 13.26 -11.98
CA TYR A 209 -15.61 14.60 -11.46
C TYR A 209 -16.45 14.57 -10.17
N GLU A 210 -17.48 13.75 -10.13
CA GLU A 210 -18.31 13.55 -8.93
C GLU A 210 -17.46 13.00 -7.76
N ILE A 211 -16.62 12.00 -8.02
CA ILE A 211 -15.72 11.44 -7.01
C ILE A 211 -14.78 12.51 -6.45
N VAL A 212 -14.12 13.27 -7.32
CA VAL A 212 -13.16 14.29 -6.89
C VAL A 212 -13.84 15.41 -6.10
N THR A 213 -14.97 15.93 -6.58
CA THR A 213 -15.71 16.98 -5.88
C THR A 213 -16.27 16.51 -4.54
N MET A 214 -16.73 15.26 -4.47
CA MET A 214 -17.18 14.63 -3.23
C MET A 214 -16.04 14.46 -2.23
N LEU A 215 -14.84 14.07 -2.68
CA LEU A 215 -13.66 13.99 -1.82
C LEU A 215 -13.27 15.35 -1.26
N ILE A 216 -13.32 16.41 -2.07
CA ILE A 216 -13.07 17.79 -1.62
C ILE A 216 -14.06 18.16 -0.51
N GLU A 217 -15.34 17.94 -0.76
CA GLU A 217 -16.44 18.28 0.18
C GLU A 217 -16.29 17.49 1.50
N ILE A 218 -16.17 16.17 1.44
CA ILE A 218 -16.09 15.31 2.63
C ILE A 218 -14.81 15.58 3.45
N SER A 219 -13.72 15.98 2.77
CA SER A 219 -12.47 16.29 3.47
C SER A 219 -12.57 17.50 4.38
N GLY A 220 -13.52 18.39 4.14
CA GLY A 220 -13.67 19.67 4.86
C GLY A 220 -12.51 20.65 4.64
N LEU A 221 -11.58 20.35 3.74
CA LEU A 221 -10.42 21.20 3.46
C LEU A 221 -10.77 22.31 2.45
N PRO A 222 -10.19 23.51 2.60
CA PRO A 222 -10.18 24.47 1.52
C PRO A 222 -9.58 23.86 0.24
N ILE A 223 -10.18 24.14 -0.92
CA ILE A 223 -9.80 23.52 -2.19
C ILE A 223 -8.29 23.62 -2.48
N HIS A 224 -7.67 24.76 -2.22
CA HIS A 224 -6.24 24.98 -2.42
C HIS A 224 -5.36 24.14 -1.51
N GLU A 225 -5.85 23.73 -0.33
CA GLU A 225 -5.13 22.79 0.57
C GLU A 225 -5.34 21.33 0.14
N PHE A 226 -6.54 20.99 -0.33
CA PHE A 226 -6.80 19.65 -0.91
C PHE A 226 -5.90 19.39 -2.11
N LEU A 227 -5.76 20.34 -3.03
CA LEU A 227 -4.94 20.22 -4.25
C LEU A 227 -3.43 20.05 -3.97
N LYS A 228 -2.96 20.39 -2.77
CA LYS A 228 -1.60 20.09 -2.31
C LYS A 228 -1.41 18.64 -1.86
N CYS A 229 -2.48 17.84 -1.84
CA CYS A 229 -2.49 16.47 -1.33
C CYS A 229 -2.48 15.46 -2.49
N PRO A 230 -1.31 15.02 -2.98
CA PRO A 230 -1.22 14.13 -4.14
C PRO A 230 -1.62 12.68 -3.84
N THR A 231 -1.79 12.30 -2.59
CA THR A 231 -2.09 10.92 -2.18
C THR A 231 -3.05 10.89 -0.99
N THR A 232 -3.74 9.76 -0.79
CA THR A 232 -4.56 9.51 0.41
C THR A 232 -3.81 9.82 1.70
N ALA A 233 -2.56 9.39 1.81
CA ALA A 233 -1.75 9.63 2.99
C ALA A 233 -1.41 11.11 3.21
N SER A 234 -1.20 11.89 2.13
CA SER A 234 -1.01 13.34 2.25
C SER A 234 -2.32 14.06 2.61
N LEU A 235 -3.45 13.56 2.10
CA LEU A 235 -4.77 14.08 2.47
C LEU A 235 -5.07 13.82 3.96
N ALA A 236 -4.86 12.59 4.44
CA ALA A 236 -5.03 12.25 5.86
C ALA A 236 -4.13 13.10 6.77
N MET A 237 -2.87 13.31 6.40
CA MET A 237 -1.95 14.18 7.14
C MET A 237 -2.42 15.63 7.15
N LYS A 238 -2.93 16.15 6.03
CA LYS A 238 -3.45 17.52 5.95
C LYS A 238 -4.72 17.69 6.80
N VAL A 239 -5.64 16.73 6.74
CA VAL A 239 -6.84 16.71 7.60
C VAL A 239 -6.43 16.66 9.08
N TYR A 240 -5.47 15.80 9.44
CA TYR A 240 -4.95 15.72 10.81
C TYR A 240 -4.32 17.05 11.25
N GLN A 241 -3.48 17.65 10.42
CA GLN A 241 -2.83 18.94 10.72
C GLN A 241 -3.83 20.08 10.93
N MET A 242 -4.89 20.15 10.13
CA MET A 242 -5.81 21.29 10.16
C MET A 242 -6.92 21.14 11.21
N ASN A 243 -7.39 19.93 11.43
CA ASN A 243 -8.53 19.67 12.32
C ASN A 243 -8.10 19.28 13.75
N TYR A 244 -6.84 18.84 13.93
CA TYR A 244 -6.26 18.42 15.22
C TYR A 244 -4.89 19.08 15.45
N PRO A 245 -4.81 20.44 15.45
CA PRO A 245 -3.54 21.16 15.47
C PRO A 245 -2.72 20.91 16.74
N GLU A 246 -3.36 20.79 17.91
CA GLU A 246 -2.67 20.51 19.16
C GLU A 246 -2.00 19.14 19.18
N ASP A 247 -2.68 18.10 18.70
CA ASP A 247 -2.13 16.76 18.60
C ASP A 247 -1.06 16.66 17.50
N TYR A 248 -1.25 17.39 16.40
CA TYR A 248 -0.23 17.52 15.37
C TYR A 248 1.05 18.18 15.91
N GLU A 249 0.95 19.27 16.70
CA GLU A 249 2.10 19.91 17.32
C GLU A 249 2.84 18.97 18.28
N LYS A 250 2.11 18.18 19.07
CA LYS A 250 2.70 17.12 19.92
C LYS A 250 3.42 16.08 19.06
N ALA A 251 2.80 15.63 17.96
CA ALA A 251 3.37 14.63 17.06
C ALA A 251 4.70 15.08 16.44
N ILE A 252 4.83 16.36 16.05
CA ILE A 252 6.05 16.91 15.45
C ILE A 252 7.06 17.48 16.47
N SER A 253 6.77 17.40 17.74
CA SER A 253 7.56 18.02 18.83
C SER A 253 8.97 17.44 19.01
N THR A 254 9.24 16.27 18.44
CA THR A 254 10.53 15.60 18.58
C THR A 254 11.67 16.34 17.85
N ASN A 255 11.39 17.03 16.75
CA ASN A 255 12.32 17.83 15.96
C ASN A 255 13.72 17.20 15.83
N TYR A 256 13.83 16.18 15.00
CA TYR A 256 15.14 15.52 14.74
C TYR A 256 16.18 16.47 14.16
N GLY A 257 15.76 17.50 13.42
CA GLY A 257 16.65 18.50 12.81
C GLY A 257 17.68 17.91 11.85
N TYR A 258 18.53 18.79 11.31
CA TYR A 258 19.68 18.41 10.47
C TYR A 258 20.99 18.38 11.26
N SER A 259 20.94 18.14 12.58
CA SER A 259 22.12 17.97 13.40
C SER A 259 22.59 16.51 13.36
N LYS A 260 23.92 16.29 13.53
CA LYS A 260 24.49 14.93 13.65
C LYS A 260 23.80 14.09 14.73
N TRP A 261 23.32 14.71 15.81
CA TRP A 261 22.56 14.05 16.85
C TRP A 261 21.16 13.61 16.38
N GLY A 262 20.49 14.47 15.61
CA GLY A 262 19.18 14.18 15.06
C GLY A 262 19.24 13.06 14.01
N GLU A 263 20.22 13.07 13.15
CA GLU A 263 20.49 12.00 12.17
C GLU A 263 20.76 10.67 12.87
N PHE A 264 21.62 10.67 13.87
CA PHE A 264 21.90 9.46 14.67
C PHE A 264 20.62 8.92 15.33
N THR A 265 19.83 9.79 15.94
CA THR A 265 18.59 9.39 16.62
C THR A 265 17.57 8.81 15.65
N GLU A 266 17.41 9.45 14.49
CA GLU A 266 16.50 8.98 13.46
C GLU A 266 16.94 7.63 12.91
N ASP A 267 18.22 7.46 12.57
CA ASP A 267 18.77 6.20 12.06
C ASP A 267 18.65 5.07 13.07
N PHE A 268 18.86 5.35 14.35
CA PHE A 268 18.66 4.40 15.42
C PHE A 268 17.22 3.92 15.49
N ILE A 269 16.26 4.85 15.49
CA ILE A 269 14.83 4.54 15.55
C ILE A 269 14.35 3.81 14.29
N ARG A 270 14.86 4.19 13.10
CA ARG A 270 14.51 3.50 11.84
C ARG A 270 14.92 2.02 11.83
N LYS A 271 15.96 1.64 12.55
CA LYS A 271 16.34 0.23 12.73
C LYS A 271 15.29 -0.55 13.51
N ALA A 272 14.55 0.11 14.40
CA ALA A 272 13.43 -0.46 15.16
C ALA A 272 12.07 -0.35 14.43
N TYR A 273 11.99 0.34 13.30
CA TYR A 273 10.76 0.45 12.52
C TYR A 273 10.58 -0.79 11.65
N TYR A 274 9.93 -1.81 12.18
CA TYR A 274 9.57 -3.05 11.49
C TYR A 274 8.13 -2.96 10.96
N GLY A 275 7.84 -3.67 9.85
CA GLY A 275 6.48 -3.82 9.31
C GLY A 275 5.61 -4.80 10.10
N GLY A 276 4.41 -5.06 9.60
CA GLY A 276 3.51 -6.08 10.13
C GLY A 276 4.08 -7.50 9.98
N ARG A 277 3.67 -8.41 10.87
CA ARG A 277 4.08 -9.82 10.81
C ARG A 277 3.32 -10.52 9.70
N THR A 278 4.04 -11.22 8.83
CA THR A 278 3.45 -12.13 7.84
C THR A 278 4.27 -13.41 7.81
N GLU A 279 3.66 -14.55 8.17
CA GLU A 279 4.39 -15.79 8.37
C GLU A 279 3.53 -17.01 8.10
N VAL A 280 4.14 -18.05 7.51
CA VAL A 280 3.56 -19.39 7.38
C VAL A 280 4.10 -20.24 8.51
N PHE A 281 3.21 -20.79 9.33
CA PHE A 281 3.55 -21.73 10.42
C PHE A 281 3.35 -23.17 9.96
N GLN A 282 2.25 -23.42 9.23
CA GLN A 282 1.96 -24.68 8.56
C GLN A 282 1.60 -24.41 7.10
N SER A 283 1.99 -25.33 6.23
CA SER A 283 1.74 -25.17 4.79
C SER A 283 0.35 -25.60 4.34
N GLU A 284 -0.34 -26.35 5.15
CA GLU A 284 -1.68 -26.88 4.86
C GLU A 284 -2.58 -26.77 6.09
N LEU A 285 -3.83 -26.43 5.85
CA LEU A 285 -4.89 -26.39 6.85
C LEU A 285 -6.14 -27.05 6.21
N ASN A 286 -6.55 -28.19 6.76
CA ASN A 286 -7.73 -28.94 6.30
C ASN A 286 -8.90 -28.70 7.25
N GLY A 287 -9.68 -27.68 6.94
CA GLY A 287 -10.68 -27.13 7.84
C GLY A 287 -10.10 -26.09 8.81
N GLY A 288 -10.90 -25.13 9.22
CA GLY A 288 -10.48 -24.09 10.15
C GLY A 288 -11.17 -22.75 9.90
N PHE A 289 -10.53 -21.70 10.36
CA PHE A 289 -11.13 -20.37 10.40
C PHE A 289 -10.12 -19.31 9.96
N HIS A 290 -10.63 -18.33 9.20
CA HIS A 290 -9.87 -17.12 8.87
C HIS A 290 -10.47 -15.95 9.64
N TYR A 291 -9.66 -15.34 10.49
CA TYR A 291 -10.01 -14.16 11.26
C TYR A 291 -9.17 -12.94 10.85
N ASP A 292 -9.78 -11.78 10.96
CA ASP A 292 -9.11 -10.48 10.74
C ASP A 292 -9.41 -9.54 11.90
N VAL A 293 -8.46 -8.71 12.30
CA VAL A 293 -8.69 -7.72 13.37
C VAL A 293 -9.34 -6.47 12.80
N ASN A 294 -10.53 -6.13 13.30
CA ASN A 294 -11.23 -4.93 12.87
C ASN A 294 -10.38 -3.67 13.05
N SER A 295 -9.95 -3.07 11.91
CA SER A 295 -9.19 -1.81 11.86
C SER A 295 -7.98 -1.79 12.81
N LEU A 296 -7.13 -2.82 12.77
CA LEU A 296 -5.99 -3.03 13.66
C LEU A 296 -5.16 -1.76 13.90
N TYR A 297 -4.67 -1.12 12.83
CA TYR A 297 -3.82 0.06 12.96
C TYR A 297 -4.57 1.24 13.57
N SER A 298 -5.82 1.47 13.21
CA SER A 298 -6.66 2.52 13.78
C SER A 298 -6.91 2.27 15.26
N TYR A 299 -7.19 1.03 15.63
CA TYR A 299 -7.40 0.64 17.02
C TYR A 299 -6.15 0.93 17.87
N VAL A 300 -4.99 0.45 17.46
CA VAL A 300 -3.77 0.64 18.25
C VAL A 300 -3.36 2.10 18.33
N MET A 301 -3.64 2.91 17.30
CA MET A 301 -3.46 4.36 17.34
C MET A 301 -4.38 5.04 18.35
N LYS A 302 -5.63 4.55 18.50
CA LYS A 302 -6.62 5.13 19.43
C LYS A 302 -6.32 4.83 20.89
N VAL A 303 -5.91 3.59 21.18
CA VAL A 303 -5.87 3.08 22.57
C VAL A 303 -4.48 3.06 23.21
N ASN A 304 -3.42 3.30 22.43
CA ASN A 304 -2.06 3.27 22.97
C ASN A 304 -1.40 4.64 22.92
N PRO A 305 -0.63 5.01 23.97
CA PRO A 305 0.10 6.25 24.00
C PRO A 305 1.33 6.19 23.10
N ILE A 306 1.64 7.30 22.45
CA ILE A 306 2.80 7.46 21.56
C ILE A 306 3.83 8.36 22.25
N PRO A 307 5.13 8.03 22.22
CA PRO A 307 6.19 8.91 22.72
C PRO A 307 6.19 10.27 22.01
N ILE A 308 6.31 11.34 22.77
CA ILE A 308 6.32 12.73 22.28
C ILE A 308 7.45 13.53 22.93
N GLY A 309 7.78 14.66 22.31
CA GLY A 309 8.80 15.57 22.83
C GLY A 309 10.23 15.14 22.48
N LYS A 310 11.19 15.74 23.17
CA LYS A 310 12.62 15.56 22.87
C LYS A 310 13.15 14.28 23.51
N PRO A 311 13.66 13.31 22.73
CA PRO A 311 14.24 12.09 23.27
C PRO A 311 15.62 12.31 23.91
N ARG A 312 15.99 11.41 24.80
CA ARG A 312 17.31 11.34 25.43
C ARG A 312 18.01 10.04 25.08
N HIS A 313 19.30 10.11 24.82
CA HIS A 313 20.14 8.97 24.53
C HIS A 313 20.94 8.55 25.76
N HIS A 314 20.87 7.27 26.11
CA HIS A 314 21.60 6.67 27.21
C HIS A 314 22.37 5.43 26.76
N LYS A 315 23.53 5.15 27.35
CA LYS A 315 24.40 3.99 27.03
C LYS A 315 24.71 3.19 28.29
N GLY A 316 24.99 1.89 28.09
CA GLY A 316 25.44 0.97 29.13
C GLY A 316 24.52 0.97 30.37
N ASP A 317 25.10 1.13 31.57
CA ASP A 317 24.34 1.09 32.82
C ASP A 317 23.26 2.16 32.95
N LYS A 318 23.47 3.35 32.34
CA LYS A 318 22.42 4.39 32.32
C LYS A 318 21.23 3.91 31.48
N ALA A 319 21.45 3.28 30.35
CA ALA A 319 20.39 2.72 29.52
C ALA A 319 19.63 1.59 30.27
N ARG A 320 20.39 0.74 30.97
CA ARG A 320 19.82 -0.33 31.82
C ARG A 320 18.92 0.24 32.91
N ASN A 321 19.36 1.29 33.60
CA ASN A 321 18.59 1.92 34.65
C ASN A 321 17.32 2.60 34.11
N VAL A 322 17.39 3.27 32.96
CA VAL A 322 16.24 3.86 32.28
C VAL A 322 15.22 2.79 31.89
N PHE A 323 15.68 1.69 31.28
CA PHE A 323 14.77 0.60 30.92
C PHE A 323 14.12 -0.03 32.17
N LYS A 324 14.89 -0.28 33.26
CA LYS A 324 14.34 -0.79 34.53
C LYS A 324 13.31 0.18 35.13
N TYR A 325 13.58 1.48 35.08
CA TYR A 325 12.64 2.51 35.54
C TYR A 325 11.34 2.44 34.73
N TRP A 326 11.43 2.47 33.42
CA TRP A 326 10.26 2.34 32.56
C TRP A 326 9.50 1.02 32.83
N TYR A 327 10.21 -0.10 32.95
CA TYR A 327 9.61 -1.41 33.21
C TYR A 327 8.84 -1.45 34.53
N SER A 328 9.30 -0.73 35.55
CA SER A 328 8.66 -0.67 36.87
C SER A 328 7.50 0.32 36.93
N TYR A 329 7.62 1.47 36.28
CA TYR A 329 6.69 2.59 36.49
C TYR A 329 5.83 2.90 35.23
N ARG A 330 6.15 2.37 34.10
CA ARG A 330 5.46 2.62 32.81
C ARG A 330 5.40 4.10 32.42
N GLN A 331 6.38 4.89 32.84
CA GLN A 331 6.46 6.31 32.49
C GLN A 331 7.33 6.52 31.27
N GLY A 332 6.81 7.28 30.29
CA GLY A 332 7.51 7.53 29.03
C GLY A 332 7.47 6.32 28.09
N GLY A 333 8.38 6.30 27.13
CA GLY A 333 8.54 5.23 26.16
C GLY A 333 9.92 5.29 25.50
N GLY A 334 10.29 4.27 24.73
CA GLY A 334 11.60 4.30 24.10
C GLY A 334 11.95 3.09 23.27
N PHE A 335 13.21 3.08 22.82
CA PHE A 335 13.80 2.06 22.01
C PHE A 335 15.07 1.53 22.67
N LEU A 336 15.18 0.22 22.79
CA LEU A 336 16.32 -0.45 23.44
C LEU A 336 17.14 -1.21 22.41
N GLU A 337 18.45 -0.94 22.37
CA GLU A 337 19.42 -1.80 21.69
C GLU A 337 20.01 -2.77 22.70
N CYS A 338 19.80 -4.06 22.44
CA CYS A 338 20.28 -5.10 23.34
C CYS A 338 20.58 -6.41 22.62
N ASP A 339 21.38 -7.24 23.30
CA ASP A 339 21.51 -8.66 23.01
C ASP A 339 20.51 -9.43 23.87
N ILE A 340 19.68 -10.23 23.23
CA ILE A 340 18.60 -10.96 23.88
C ILE A 340 18.57 -12.41 23.39
N HIS A 341 18.30 -13.33 24.29
CA HIS A 341 18.09 -14.73 23.97
C HIS A 341 16.59 -15.06 23.98
N ILE A 342 16.06 -15.46 22.85
CA ILE A 342 14.69 -15.96 22.70
C ILE A 342 14.70 -17.48 22.85
N PRO A 343 13.87 -18.07 23.76
CA PRO A 343 13.85 -19.51 23.95
C PRO A 343 13.64 -20.28 22.65
N THR A 344 14.49 -21.27 22.40
CA THR A 344 14.41 -22.10 21.17
C THR A 344 13.20 -23.02 21.14
N THR A 345 12.53 -23.16 22.27
CA THR A 345 11.29 -23.94 22.43
C THR A 345 10.03 -23.18 21.94
N LEU A 346 10.11 -21.87 21.76
CA LEU A 346 8.96 -21.08 21.29
C LEU A 346 8.63 -21.43 19.84
N HIS A 347 7.41 -21.91 19.61
CA HIS A 347 6.91 -22.15 18.27
C HIS A 347 6.69 -20.84 17.50
N ILE A 348 6.15 -19.82 18.17
CA ILE A 348 5.92 -18.47 17.63
C ILE A 348 6.75 -17.47 18.44
N PRO A 349 7.95 -17.05 17.94
CA PRO A 349 8.79 -16.07 18.64
C PRO A 349 8.22 -14.65 18.54
N PRO A 350 8.38 -13.78 19.58
CA PRO A 350 7.73 -12.48 19.61
C PRO A 350 8.46 -11.38 18.82
N LEU A 351 9.80 -11.38 18.77
CA LEU A 351 10.55 -10.21 18.28
C LEU A 351 10.80 -10.24 16.78
N PRO A 352 10.53 -9.11 16.10
CA PRO A 352 10.91 -8.93 14.69
C PRO A 352 12.43 -8.78 14.54
N HIS A 353 12.99 -9.36 13.48
CA HIS A 353 14.38 -9.17 13.12
C HIS A 353 14.52 -9.04 11.61
N ARG A 354 15.52 -8.26 11.13
CA ARG A 354 15.83 -8.17 9.69
C ARG A 354 17.01 -9.06 9.35
N MET A 355 16.74 -10.02 8.51
CA MET A 355 17.78 -10.87 7.93
C MET A 355 17.77 -10.69 6.42
N TYR A 356 18.89 -10.28 5.83
CA TYR A 356 19.00 -10.00 4.40
C TYR A 356 17.87 -9.11 3.83
N LYS A 357 17.59 -7.99 4.53
CA LYS A 357 16.52 -7.01 4.21
C LYS A 357 15.08 -7.54 4.38
N LYS A 358 14.87 -8.74 4.93
CA LYS A 358 13.54 -9.29 5.17
C LYS A 358 13.22 -9.40 6.64
N LEU A 359 11.92 -9.26 6.91
CA LEU A 359 11.37 -9.41 8.24
C LEU A 359 11.20 -10.91 8.56
N CYS A 360 11.73 -11.34 9.69
CA CYS A 360 11.54 -12.67 10.26
C CYS A 360 11.39 -12.56 11.78
N PHE A 361 10.99 -13.65 12.42
CA PHE A 361 10.78 -13.73 13.86
C PHE A 361 11.55 -14.96 14.37
N PRO A 362 12.85 -14.80 14.71
CA PRO A 362 13.72 -15.93 15.05
C PRO A 362 13.74 -16.25 16.53
N VAL A 363 14.17 -17.46 16.87
CA VAL A 363 14.60 -17.90 18.20
C VAL A 363 16.13 -17.85 18.31
N GLY A 364 16.67 -18.02 19.53
CA GLY A 364 18.11 -18.01 19.79
C GLY A 364 18.65 -16.63 20.14
N ASN A 365 19.93 -16.38 19.88
CA ASN A 365 20.60 -15.14 20.29
C ASN A 365 20.43 -14.07 19.21
N LEU A 366 19.76 -12.98 19.56
CA LEU A 366 19.49 -11.83 18.72
C LEU A 366 20.23 -10.60 19.22
N SER A 367 20.66 -9.74 18.30
CA SER A 367 21.11 -8.39 18.56
C SER A 367 20.27 -7.42 17.72
N GLY A 368 19.69 -6.39 18.31
CA GLY A 368 18.81 -5.49 17.58
C GLY A 368 18.25 -4.37 18.43
N ILE A 369 17.34 -3.59 17.80
CA ILE A 369 16.67 -2.47 18.44
C ILE A 369 15.16 -2.71 18.36
N TRP A 370 14.48 -2.60 19.49
CA TRP A 370 13.03 -2.78 19.60
C TRP A 370 12.42 -1.71 20.51
N THR A 371 11.11 -1.52 20.44
CA THR A 371 10.39 -0.72 21.42
C THR A 371 10.47 -1.39 22.81
N PHE A 372 10.33 -0.62 23.85
CA PHE A 372 10.33 -1.16 25.22
C PHE A 372 9.22 -2.19 25.42
N GLU A 373 8.07 -1.95 24.82
CA GLU A 373 6.89 -2.82 24.89
C GLU A 373 7.11 -4.17 24.17
N GLU A 374 7.85 -4.19 23.04
CA GLU A 374 8.21 -5.45 22.40
C GLU A 374 9.22 -6.26 23.24
N ILE A 375 10.17 -5.59 23.87
CA ILE A 375 11.09 -6.25 24.82
C ILE A 375 10.33 -6.80 26.02
N GLU A 376 9.37 -6.05 26.57
CA GLU A 376 8.51 -6.54 27.64
C GLU A 376 7.78 -7.80 27.25
N LEU A 377 7.11 -7.80 26.09
CA LEU A 377 6.43 -9.00 25.56
C LEU A 377 7.40 -10.18 25.43
N ALA A 378 8.62 -9.93 24.96
CA ALA A 378 9.62 -10.99 24.84
C ALA A 378 10.01 -11.56 26.22
N LEU A 379 10.16 -10.70 27.25
CA LEU A 379 10.46 -11.12 28.62
C LEU A 379 9.30 -11.94 29.22
N GLU A 380 8.05 -11.55 28.97
CA GLU A 380 6.86 -12.32 29.36
C GLU A 380 6.89 -13.74 28.75
N MET A 381 7.43 -13.87 27.52
CA MET A 381 7.57 -15.16 26.83
C MET A 381 8.86 -15.91 27.19
N GLY A 382 9.55 -15.51 28.26
CA GLY A 382 10.72 -16.19 28.80
C GLY A 382 12.05 -15.83 28.13
N ALA A 383 12.09 -14.78 27.32
CA ALA A 383 13.34 -14.28 26.78
C ALA A 383 14.25 -13.71 27.91
N LYS A 384 15.57 -13.68 27.65
CA LYS A 384 16.55 -13.16 28.62
C LYS A 384 17.46 -12.15 27.93
N ILE A 385 17.45 -10.91 28.44
CA ILE A 385 18.41 -9.89 28.00
C ILE A 385 19.80 -10.30 28.50
N LYS A 386 20.75 -10.38 27.57
CA LYS A 386 22.16 -10.67 27.87
C LYS A 386 22.94 -9.41 28.14
N GLU A 387 22.79 -8.42 27.27
CA GLU A 387 23.47 -7.15 27.35
C GLU A 387 22.59 -6.01 26.84
N ILE A 388 22.67 -4.86 27.52
CA ILE A 388 22.02 -3.61 27.07
C ILE A 388 23.11 -2.65 26.63
N HIS A 389 23.06 -2.24 25.36
CA HIS A 389 24.06 -1.35 24.76
C HIS A 389 23.68 0.11 24.94
N GLN A 390 22.47 0.49 24.49
CA GLN A 390 21.99 1.86 24.55
C GLN A 390 20.46 1.93 24.39
N CYS A 391 19.90 3.08 24.73
CA CYS A 391 18.48 3.35 24.48
C CYS A 391 18.24 4.81 24.08
N ILE A 392 17.17 5.02 23.32
CA ILE A 392 16.54 6.30 23.10
C ILE A 392 15.26 6.32 23.95
N TYR A 393 15.14 7.29 24.85
CA TYR A 393 14.04 7.40 25.83
C TYR A 393 13.32 8.73 25.71
N PHE A 394 12.01 8.68 25.68
CA PHE A 394 11.08 9.80 25.71
C PHE A 394 10.41 9.84 27.09
N GLU A 395 10.52 10.97 27.78
CA GLU A 395 9.94 11.11 29.13
C GLU A 395 8.41 11.20 29.11
N LYS A 396 7.83 11.56 27.97
CA LYS A 396 6.39 11.79 27.81
C LYS A 396 5.81 10.90 26.72
N THR A 397 4.58 10.48 26.96
CA THR A 397 3.72 9.82 25.96
C THR A 397 2.35 10.49 25.98
N ASP A 398 1.62 10.45 24.84
CA ASP A 398 0.26 10.97 24.76
C ASP A 398 -0.55 10.20 23.71
N TYR A 399 -1.88 10.28 23.81
CA TYR A 399 -2.83 9.62 22.88
C TYR A 399 -3.15 10.53 21.69
N ILE A 400 -2.11 10.96 20.98
CA ILE A 400 -2.18 11.96 19.90
C ILE A 400 -3.12 11.61 18.74
N PHE A 401 -3.57 10.37 18.61
CA PHE A 401 -4.47 9.95 17.54
C PHE A 401 -5.89 9.65 18.02
N LYS A 402 -6.17 9.72 19.32
CA LYS A 402 -7.43 9.28 19.90
C LYS A 402 -8.64 9.98 19.27
N ASP A 403 -8.60 11.30 19.20
CA ASP A 403 -9.72 12.10 18.72
C ASP A 403 -9.90 11.96 17.20
N PHE A 404 -8.80 11.96 16.45
CA PHE A 404 -8.82 11.71 15.02
C PHE A 404 -9.44 10.34 14.67
N VAL A 405 -9.00 9.27 15.36
CA VAL A 405 -9.52 7.93 15.08
C VAL A 405 -10.98 7.81 15.52
N SER A 406 -11.34 8.35 16.70
CA SER A 406 -12.73 8.32 17.21
C SER A 406 -13.71 9.01 16.27
N TYR A 407 -13.34 10.16 15.72
CA TYR A 407 -14.16 10.89 14.74
C TYR A 407 -14.42 10.05 13.47
N PHE A 408 -13.37 9.48 12.88
CA PHE A 408 -13.54 8.67 11.67
C PHE A 408 -14.17 7.30 11.93
N GLU A 409 -14.02 6.74 13.12
CA GLU A 409 -14.74 5.53 13.55
C GLU A 409 -16.24 5.78 13.62
N GLU A 410 -16.67 6.90 14.19
CA GLU A 410 -18.07 7.31 14.21
C GLU A 410 -18.63 7.45 12.79
N ILE A 411 -17.95 8.18 11.90
CA ILE A 411 -18.37 8.30 10.50
C ILE A 411 -18.46 6.94 9.81
N LYS A 412 -17.46 6.05 10.01
CA LYS A 412 -17.45 4.71 9.41
C LYS A 412 -18.65 3.88 9.86
N ASN A 413 -19.06 4.01 11.13
CA ASN A 413 -20.12 3.21 11.73
C ASN A 413 -21.52 3.77 11.47
N THR A 414 -21.65 5.10 11.25
CA THR A 414 -22.94 5.79 11.07
C THR A 414 -23.26 6.17 9.64
N SER A 415 -22.29 6.07 8.72
CA SER A 415 -22.43 6.47 7.32
C SER A 415 -22.26 5.29 6.37
N ASP A 416 -22.74 5.47 5.14
CA ASP A 416 -22.58 4.55 4.01
C ASP A 416 -21.86 5.23 2.83
N GLY A 417 -21.57 4.47 1.78
CA GLY A 417 -21.02 4.98 0.52
C GLY A 417 -19.71 5.74 0.71
N ALA A 418 -19.62 6.91 0.08
CA ALA A 418 -18.40 7.72 0.03
C ALA A 418 -17.86 8.13 1.40
N LYS A 419 -18.73 8.53 2.33
CA LYS A 419 -18.30 8.96 3.68
C LYS A 419 -17.64 7.83 4.46
N LYS A 420 -18.23 6.62 4.41
CA LYS A 420 -17.67 5.43 5.03
C LYS A 420 -16.32 5.05 4.43
N THR A 421 -16.23 5.04 3.10
CA THR A 421 -15.00 4.74 2.37
C THR A 421 -13.91 5.77 2.67
N PHE A 422 -14.26 7.05 2.67
CA PHE A 422 -13.34 8.13 3.03
C PHE A 422 -12.81 7.96 4.46
N ALA A 423 -13.68 7.70 5.44
CA ALA A 423 -13.28 7.49 6.83
C ALA A 423 -12.28 6.33 6.97
N LYS A 424 -12.54 5.21 6.27
CA LYS A 424 -11.62 4.06 6.23
C LYS A 424 -10.25 4.43 5.63
N LEU A 425 -10.25 5.20 4.55
CA LEU A 425 -9.02 5.66 3.90
C LEU A 425 -8.20 6.58 4.81
N MET A 426 -8.84 7.53 5.49
CA MET A 426 -8.17 8.49 6.39
C MET A 426 -7.47 7.79 7.55
N GLN A 427 -8.16 6.87 8.21
CA GLN A 427 -7.61 6.13 9.34
C GLN A 427 -6.40 5.26 8.95
N ASN A 428 -6.49 4.56 7.81
CA ASN A 428 -5.44 3.62 7.40
C ASN A 428 -4.20 4.30 6.82
N ALA A 429 -4.34 5.52 6.30
CA ALA A 429 -3.28 6.18 5.56
C ALA A 429 -2.37 7.09 6.42
N LEU A 430 -2.84 7.53 7.60
CA LEU A 430 -2.17 8.58 8.37
C LEU A 430 -0.79 8.16 8.90
N TYR A 431 -0.70 7.04 9.64
CA TYR A 431 0.52 6.70 10.38
C TYR A 431 1.72 6.46 9.47
N GLY A 432 1.50 5.91 8.28
CA GLY A 432 2.56 5.65 7.30
C GLY A 432 3.30 6.91 6.87
N LYS A 433 2.64 8.06 6.92
CA LYS A 433 3.23 9.35 6.56
C LYS A 433 4.33 9.77 7.53
N PHE A 434 4.20 9.46 8.81
CA PHE A 434 5.23 9.71 9.83
C PHE A 434 6.49 8.85 9.60
N GLY A 435 6.35 7.66 9.02
CA GLY A 435 7.44 6.74 8.74
C GLY A 435 8.19 6.99 7.42
N MET A 436 7.81 8.00 6.64
CA MET A 436 8.43 8.30 5.36
C MET A 436 9.95 8.47 5.47
N GLN A 437 10.66 8.10 4.39
CA GLN A 437 12.09 8.38 4.25
C GLN A 437 12.32 9.87 4.07
N ARG A 438 13.43 10.40 4.63
CA ARG A 438 13.82 11.79 4.42
C ARG A 438 14.37 12.05 3.02
N VAL A 439 14.87 11.05 2.34
CA VAL A 439 15.36 11.16 0.98
C VAL A 439 14.28 10.67 0.02
N ARG A 440 13.92 11.49 -0.95
CA ARG A 440 12.96 11.22 -2.00
C ARG A 440 13.66 11.13 -3.35
N GLN A 441 13.44 10.04 -4.07
CA GLN A 441 13.78 9.97 -5.48
C GLN A 441 12.77 10.81 -6.28
N THR A 442 13.28 11.67 -7.14
CA THR A 442 12.46 12.56 -7.97
C THR A 442 13.09 12.75 -9.35
N ILE A 443 12.25 13.03 -10.34
CA ILE A 443 12.72 13.38 -11.69
C ILE A 443 12.86 14.89 -11.75
N LEU A 444 13.98 15.38 -12.27
CA LEU A 444 14.28 16.79 -12.42
C LEU A 444 14.83 17.06 -13.84
N PRO A 445 14.70 18.29 -14.35
CA PRO A 445 15.36 18.66 -15.60
C PRO A 445 16.89 18.67 -15.44
N VAL A 446 17.62 18.48 -16.54
CA VAL A 446 19.10 18.50 -16.53
C VAL A 446 19.68 19.83 -16.04
N THR A 447 18.91 20.92 -16.14
CA THR A 447 19.30 22.23 -15.59
C THR A 447 19.51 22.26 -14.08
N GLU A 448 19.04 21.22 -13.35
CA GLU A 448 19.23 21.07 -11.90
C GLU A 448 20.50 20.29 -11.53
N ILE A 449 21.32 19.85 -12.50
CA ILE A 449 22.57 19.13 -12.25
C ILE A 449 23.48 19.95 -11.34
N GLU A 450 23.77 21.20 -11.71
CA GLU A 450 24.60 22.11 -10.92
C GLU A 450 24.08 22.26 -9.48
N THR A 451 22.77 22.42 -9.33
CA THR A 451 22.12 22.46 -8.00
C THR A 451 22.33 21.16 -7.21
N CYS A 452 22.29 20.02 -7.87
CA CYS A 452 22.53 18.72 -7.22
C CYS A 452 23.99 18.58 -6.78
N GLU A 453 24.94 18.97 -7.62
CA GLU A 453 26.39 18.95 -7.33
C GLU A 453 26.73 19.88 -6.17
N GLU A 454 26.30 21.14 -6.21
CA GLU A 454 26.50 22.10 -5.12
C GLU A 454 25.99 21.63 -3.78
N LYS A 455 24.83 20.93 -3.76
CA LYS A 455 24.19 20.42 -2.54
C LYS A 455 24.62 18.99 -2.18
N GLY A 456 25.44 18.35 -3.01
CA GLY A 456 25.85 16.95 -2.80
C GLY A 456 24.70 15.95 -2.90
N TYR A 457 23.68 16.22 -3.72
CA TYR A 457 22.56 15.30 -3.95
C TYR A 457 22.97 14.26 -5.00
N PRO A 458 22.93 12.97 -4.69
CA PRO A 458 23.19 11.93 -5.68
C PRO A 458 22.16 11.97 -6.80
N TYR A 459 22.62 11.88 -8.06
CA TYR A 459 21.77 11.84 -9.22
C TYR A 459 22.31 10.87 -10.29
N VAL A 460 21.41 10.49 -11.20
CA VAL A 460 21.72 9.69 -12.40
C VAL A 460 21.08 10.38 -13.60
N GLU A 461 21.87 10.61 -14.62
CA GLU A 461 21.38 11.14 -15.89
C GLU A 461 20.60 10.06 -16.66
N LEU A 462 19.48 10.45 -17.22
CA LEU A 462 18.58 9.58 -17.95
C LEU A 462 18.24 10.24 -19.29
N PHE A 463 18.18 9.41 -20.33
CA PHE A 463 17.72 9.82 -21.64
C PHE A 463 16.48 9.04 -22.03
N ASN A 464 15.45 9.74 -22.49
CA ASN A 464 14.27 9.11 -23.04
C ASN A 464 14.35 9.07 -24.57
N PRO A 465 14.64 7.92 -25.19
CA PRO A 465 14.81 7.84 -26.63
C PRO A 465 13.51 8.04 -27.41
N VAL A 466 12.34 7.83 -26.78
CA VAL A 466 11.05 8.01 -27.42
C VAL A 466 10.74 9.49 -27.67
N TYR A 467 11.14 10.34 -26.74
CA TYR A 467 10.86 11.79 -26.78
C TYR A 467 12.09 12.64 -27.03
N GLY A 468 13.29 12.03 -27.10
CA GLY A 468 14.55 12.75 -27.33
C GLY A 468 14.91 13.73 -26.22
N GLN A 469 14.48 13.45 -24.97
CA GLN A 469 14.67 14.35 -23.84
C GLN A 469 15.61 13.77 -22.79
N GLU A 470 16.43 14.65 -22.22
CA GLU A 470 17.33 14.37 -21.10
C GLU A 470 16.74 14.89 -19.81
N PHE A 471 16.89 14.11 -18.74
CA PHE A 471 16.48 14.46 -17.38
C PHE A 471 17.36 13.71 -16.37
N ILE A 472 17.23 14.05 -15.10
CA ILE A 472 17.96 13.38 -14.02
C ILE A 472 16.98 12.74 -13.02
N GLU A 473 17.36 11.59 -12.47
CA GLU A 473 16.75 11.04 -11.26
C GLU A 473 17.64 11.40 -10.08
N ALA A 474 17.16 12.25 -9.19
CA ALA A 474 17.93 12.75 -8.06
C ALA A 474 17.34 12.32 -6.71
N ALA A 475 18.23 12.08 -5.75
CA ALA A 475 17.88 11.78 -4.37
C ALA A 475 17.86 13.08 -3.53
N VAL A 476 16.69 13.68 -3.37
CA VAL A 476 16.52 15.00 -2.74
C VAL A 476 15.99 14.87 -1.31
N PRO A 477 16.62 15.54 -0.31
CA PRO A 477 16.13 15.53 1.06
C PRO A 477 14.77 16.21 1.23
N SER A 478 13.88 15.58 2.01
CA SER A 478 12.59 16.15 2.41
C SER A 478 12.72 16.85 3.76
N LYS A 479 12.24 18.11 3.82
CA LYS A 479 12.20 18.91 5.05
C LYS A 479 10.87 18.82 5.80
N ALA A 480 10.02 17.86 5.44
CA ALA A 480 8.69 17.74 6.03
C ALA A 480 8.76 17.48 7.55
N PRO A 481 8.15 18.32 8.38
CA PRO A 481 8.24 18.20 9.84
C PRO A 481 7.54 16.94 10.37
N TYR A 482 6.56 16.42 9.66
CA TYR A 482 5.82 15.21 10.03
C TYR A 482 6.59 13.91 9.80
N ILE A 483 7.83 13.94 9.32
CA ILE A 483 8.67 12.73 9.27
C ILE A 483 9.16 12.43 10.69
N GLN A 484 8.42 11.55 11.37
CA GLN A 484 8.60 11.18 12.78
C GLN A 484 8.58 9.64 12.91
N PRO A 485 9.69 8.95 12.56
CA PRO A 485 9.72 7.48 12.43
C PRO A 485 9.40 6.75 13.73
N HIS A 486 9.61 7.36 14.91
CA HIS A 486 9.23 6.77 16.20
C HIS A 486 7.73 6.53 16.30
N ILE A 487 6.89 7.43 15.77
CA ILE A 487 5.43 7.27 15.75
C ILE A 487 5.05 6.03 14.93
N ALA A 488 5.55 5.94 13.71
CA ALA A 488 5.25 4.79 12.85
C ALA A 488 5.79 3.47 13.41
N ALA A 489 6.96 3.50 14.04
CA ALA A 489 7.54 2.33 14.71
C ALA A 489 6.68 1.85 15.88
N TYR A 490 6.17 2.76 16.70
CA TYR A 490 5.27 2.44 17.81
C TYR A 490 3.94 1.88 17.34
N VAL A 491 3.30 2.49 16.33
CA VAL A 491 2.04 2.00 15.77
C VAL A 491 2.18 0.57 15.25
N THR A 492 3.25 0.29 14.51
CA THR A 492 3.47 -1.07 13.99
C THR A 492 3.91 -2.06 15.08
N SER A 493 4.59 -1.60 16.13
CA SER A 493 4.94 -2.41 17.29
C SER A 493 3.68 -2.85 18.05
N TYR A 494 2.80 -1.93 18.40
CA TYR A 494 1.52 -2.25 19.05
C TYR A 494 0.66 -3.18 18.22
N ALA A 495 0.62 -3.00 16.90
CA ALA A 495 -0.09 -3.90 16.00
C ALA A 495 0.49 -5.33 16.05
N ARG A 496 1.83 -5.48 16.03
CA ARG A 496 2.48 -6.79 16.16
C ARG A 496 2.22 -7.44 17.53
N ILE A 497 2.22 -6.66 18.60
CA ILE A 497 1.93 -7.15 19.97
C ILE A 497 0.49 -7.68 20.03
N LEU A 498 -0.49 -6.96 19.50
CA LEU A 498 -1.89 -7.40 19.48
C LEU A 498 -2.05 -8.69 18.67
N LEU A 499 -1.51 -8.72 17.44
CA LEU A 499 -1.52 -9.92 16.60
C LEU A 499 -0.87 -11.10 17.32
N TYR A 500 0.30 -10.88 17.97
CA TYR A 500 1.02 -11.92 18.68
C TYR A 500 0.21 -12.52 19.82
N ARG A 501 -0.45 -11.69 20.61
CA ARG A 501 -1.34 -12.15 21.70
C ARG A 501 -2.47 -13.03 21.15
N GLY A 502 -3.06 -12.68 19.99
CA GLY A 502 -4.03 -13.52 19.29
C GLY A 502 -3.44 -14.85 18.82
N LEU A 503 -2.24 -14.83 18.22
CA LEU A 503 -1.54 -16.03 17.78
C LEU A 503 -1.28 -17.03 18.92
N ILE A 504 -0.83 -16.54 20.08
CA ILE A 504 -0.57 -17.40 21.25
C ILE A 504 -1.87 -17.99 21.79
N LYS A 505 -2.92 -17.18 21.88
CA LYS A 505 -4.26 -17.67 22.30
C LYS A 505 -4.78 -18.79 21.39
N GLN A 506 -4.57 -18.67 20.08
CA GLN A 506 -4.98 -19.72 19.15
C GLN A 506 -4.10 -20.96 19.27
N LEU A 507 -2.78 -20.77 19.43
CA LEU A 507 -1.82 -21.88 19.59
C LEU A 507 -2.12 -22.74 20.85
N GLU A 508 -2.71 -22.14 21.89
CA GLU A 508 -3.15 -22.88 23.09
C GLU A 508 -4.36 -23.79 22.82
N LYS A 509 -5.14 -23.53 21.77
CA LYS A 509 -6.37 -24.25 21.44
C LYS A 509 -6.24 -25.21 20.26
N GLY A 510 -5.32 -24.94 19.34
CA GLY A 510 -5.11 -25.69 18.11
C GLY A 510 -4.01 -25.11 17.27
N ASP A 511 -3.84 -25.63 16.09
CA ASP A 511 -2.79 -25.21 15.20
C ASP A 511 -3.08 -23.86 14.53
N VAL A 512 -2.02 -23.07 14.33
CA VAL A 512 -2.06 -21.83 13.56
C VAL A 512 -1.27 -22.05 12.27
N ALA A 513 -1.90 -21.88 11.12
CA ALA A 513 -1.28 -22.11 9.84
C ALA A 513 -0.59 -20.86 9.27
N TYR A 514 -1.25 -19.70 9.35
CA TYR A 514 -0.78 -18.49 8.68
C TYR A 514 -1.19 -17.21 9.43
N CYS A 515 -0.41 -16.16 9.28
CA CYS A 515 -0.83 -14.81 9.65
C CYS A 515 -0.35 -13.78 8.62
N ASP A 516 -1.12 -12.70 8.44
CA ASP A 516 -0.75 -11.57 7.58
C ASP A 516 -1.21 -10.25 8.18
N THR A 517 -0.33 -9.63 8.94
CA THR A 517 -0.48 -8.28 9.50
C THR A 517 -1.60 -8.16 10.55
N ASP A 518 -2.84 -8.40 10.18
CA ASP A 518 -4.07 -8.26 10.95
C ASP A 518 -4.95 -9.52 10.88
N SER A 519 -4.52 -10.54 10.16
CA SER A 519 -5.29 -11.77 9.99
C SER A 519 -4.56 -13.03 10.45
N ILE A 520 -5.34 -14.05 10.82
CA ILE A 520 -4.88 -15.37 11.25
C ILE A 520 -5.74 -16.45 10.59
N ALA A 521 -5.10 -17.47 10.00
CA ALA A 521 -5.73 -18.72 9.62
C ALA A 521 -5.35 -19.81 10.64
N CYS A 522 -6.34 -20.41 11.31
CA CYS A 522 -6.15 -21.32 12.44
C CYS A 522 -7.24 -22.38 12.54
N GLU A 523 -6.97 -23.46 13.28
CA GLU A 523 -7.94 -24.56 13.51
C GLU A 523 -9.03 -24.22 14.51
N ALA A 524 -8.73 -23.39 15.52
CA ALA A 524 -9.64 -23.12 16.61
C ALA A 524 -10.40 -21.80 16.48
N ILE A 525 -11.56 -21.71 17.08
CA ILE A 525 -12.32 -20.45 17.20
C ILE A 525 -11.76 -19.58 18.31
N PHE A 526 -11.86 -18.25 18.12
CA PHE A 526 -11.61 -17.31 19.21
C PHE A 526 -12.71 -17.34 20.25
N ASP A 527 -12.39 -16.94 21.49
CA ASP A 527 -13.37 -16.77 22.55
C ASP A 527 -14.37 -15.67 22.19
N ASP A 528 -15.63 -15.82 22.58
CA ASP A 528 -16.72 -14.92 22.22
C ASP A 528 -16.47 -13.46 22.64
N ASP A 529 -15.76 -13.24 23.74
CA ASP A 529 -15.39 -11.92 24.22
C ASP A 529 -14.31 -11.23 23.38
N MET A 530 -13.62 -12.00 22.54
CA MET A 530 -12.59 -11.51 21.61
C MET A 530 -13.14 -11.22 20.21
N VAL A 531 -14.36 -11.66 19.89
CA VAL A 531 -14.94 -11.57 18.54
C VAL A 531 -16.05 -10.54 18.48
N ASP A 532 -16.01 -9.69 17.49
CA ASP A 532 -17.08 -8.76 17.11
C ASP A 532 -16.94 -8.35 15.65
N ASP A 533 -18.05 -8.12 14.95
CA ASP A 533 -18.04 -7.77 13.52
C ASP A 533 -17.66 -6.31 13.24
N ARG A 534 -17.75 -5.42 14.24
CA ARG A 534 -17.63 -3.97 14.06
C ARG A 534 -16.70 -3.29 15.03
N GLU A 535 -16.60 -3.80 16.27
CA GLU A 535 -15.80 -3.20 17.33
C GLU A 535 -14.32 -3.24 16.95
N TYR A 536 -13.66 -2.08 16.99
CA TYR A 536 -12.25 -1.97 16.66
C TYR A 536 -11.38 -2.78 17.62
N GLY A 537 -10.37 -3.46 17.07
CA GLY A 537 -9.43 -4.28 17.84
C GLY A 537 -9.94 -5.68 18.17
N LYS A 538 -11.24 -5.97 17.92
CA LYS A 538 -11.79 -7.33 18.04
C LYS A 538 -11.53 -8.13 16.77
N TRP A 539 -11.50 -9.43 16.93
CA TRP A 539 -11.39 -10.37 15.83
C TRP A 539 -12.74 -10.53 15.13
N LYS A 540 -12.74 -10.55 13.85
CA LYS A 540 -13.90 -10.79 13.00
C LYS A 540 -13.66 -12.07 12.22
N LEU A 541 -14.61 -12.98 12.23
CA LEU A 541 -14.58 -14.17 11.38
C LEU A 541 -14.86 -13.76 9.93
N GLU A 542 -13.84 -13.88 9.06
CA GLU A 542 -13.98 -13.62 7.63
C GLU A 542 -14.53 -14.84 6.87
N GLY A 543 -14.28 -16.04 7.34
CA GLY A 543 -14.84 -17.25 6.77
C GLY A 543 -14.37 -18.55 7.42
N ILE A 544 -15.14 -19.60 7.17
CA ILE A 544 -14.79 -20.98 7.53
C ILE A 544 -14.03 -21.58 6.36
N LEU A 545 -12.82 -22.09 6.62
CA LEU A 545 -11.96 -22.69 5.63
C LEU A 545 -12.28 -24.17 5.46
N GLU A 546 -12.53 -24.63 4.25
CA GLU A 546 -12.47 -26.05 3.89
C GLU A 546 -11.04 -26.51 3.68
N GLU A 547 -10.23 -25.66 3.02
CA GLU A 547 -8.83 -25.94 2.72
C GLU A 547 -8.02 -24.64 2.65
N GLY A 548 -6.83 -24.65 3.22
CA GLY A 548 -5.83 -23.60 3.06
C GLY A 548 -4.48 -24.18 2.62
N LEU A 549 -3.86 -23.65 1.59
CA LEU A 549 -2.50 -23.98 1.12
C LEU A 549 -1.62 -22.74 1.23
N PHE A 550 -0.72 -22.72 2.20
CA PHE A 550 0.13 -21.57 2.52
C PHE A 550 1.58 -21.85 2.10
N ILE A 551 2.03 -21.21 1.01
CA ILE A 551 3.36 -21.47 0.43
C ILE A 551 4.41 -20.55 1.06
N GLN A 552 4.12 -19.25 1.09
CA GLN A 552 4.99 -18.20 1.64
C GLN A 552 4.16 -16.95 1.96
N PRO A 553 4.75 -15.95 2.65
CA PRO A 553 4.06 -14.69 2.90
C PRO A 553 3.41 -14.11 1.63
N LYS A 554 2.10 -13.87 1.70
CA LYS A 554 1.26 -13.32 0.60
C LYS A 554 1.20 -14.21 -0.66
N THR A 555 1.42 -15.54 -0.49
CA THR A 555 1.27 -16.54 -1.56
C THR A 555 0.55 -17.74 -0.96
N TYR A 556 -0.76 -17.81 -1.18
CA TYR A 556 -1.62 -18.84 -0.63
C TYR A 556 -2.88 -19.03 -1.46
N TYR A 557 -3.51 -20.18 -1.27
CA TYR A 557 -4.84 -20.54 -1.74
C TYR A 557 -5.70 -20.86 -0.55
N GLU A 558 -6.92 -20.35 -0.52
CA GLU A 558 -7.95 -20.67 0.48
C GLU A 558 -9.27 -20.98 -0.21
N LYS A 559 -9.90 -22.05 0.19
CA LYS A 559 -11.25 -22.40 -0.19
C LYS A 559 -12.16 -22.28 1.02
N TYR A 560 -13.19 -21.50 0.89
CA TYR A 560 -14.18 -21.27 1.94
C TYR A 560 -15.38 -22.17 1.77
N ALA A 561 -15.98 -22.60 2.88
CA ALA A 561 -17.22 -23.36 2.89
C ALA A 561 -18.35 -22.57 2.23
N ASP A 562 -19.29 -23.28 1.60
CA ASP A 562 -20.54 -22.69 1.13
C ASP A 562 -21.31 -22.05 2.29
N GLU A 563 -22.22 -21.10 1.96
CA GLU A 563 -23.03 -20.40 2.96
C GLU A 563 -23.84 -21.42 3.79
N ILE A 564 -23.34 -21.68 5.00
CA ILE A 564 -24.01 -22.58 5.94
C ILE A 564 -25.00 -21.72 6.72
N LYS A 565 -26.27 -22.19 6.82
CA LYS A 565 -27.26 -21.51 7.64
C LYS A 565 -26.81 -21.49 9.11
N PRO A 566 -27.13 -20.45 9.89
CA PRO A 566 -26.73 -20.37 11.30
C PRO A 566 -26.97 -21.62 12.11
N GLU A 567 -28.06 -22.34 11.80
CA GLU A 567 -28.45 -23.61 12.45
C GLU A 567 -27.54 -24.79 12.06
N GLU A 568 -26.88 -24.72 10.91
CA GLU A 568 -25.94 -25.74 10.42
C GLU A 568 -24.51 -25.44 10.88
N ILE A 569 -24.16 -24.17 11.11
CA ILE A 569 -22.86 -23.75 11.67
C ILE A 569 -22.66 -24.42 13.04
N GLU A 570 -23.70 -24.46 13.90
CA GLU A 570 -23.63 -25.18 15.19
C GLU A 570 -23.34 -26.68 15.01
N LYS A 571 -23.88 -27.31 13.97
CA LYS A 571 -23.64 -28.72 13.68
C LYS A 571 -22.26 -28.97 13.11
N GLU A 572 -21.79 -28.14 12.21
CA GLU A 572 -20.44 -28.29 11.61
C GLU A 572 -19.33 -27.94 12.60
N ILE A 573 -19.46 -26.85 13.34
CA ILE A 573 -18.53 -26.53 14.44
C ILE A 573 -18.51 -27.72 15.42
N SER A 574 -19.64 -28.28 15.76
CA SER A 574 -19.71 -29.46 16.64
C SER A 574 -19.18 -30.74 16.00
N SER A 575 -19.18 -30.87 14.67
CA SER A 575 -18.58 -32.00 13.95
C SER A 575 -17.06 -31.92 13.82
N PHE A 576 -16.55 -30.74 13.59
CA PHE A 576 -15.09 -30.46 13.58
C PHE A 576 -14.48 -30.63 14.97
N SER A 577 -15.19 -30.28 16.02
CA SER A 577 -14.68 -30.29 17.39
C SER A 577 -14.88 -31.59 18.15
N ARG A 578 -15.57 -32.60 17.60
CA ARG A 578 -15.76 -33.89 18.31
C ARG A 578 -14.44 -34.61 18.66
N ASN A 579 -13.34 -34.18 18.11
CA ASN A 579 -12.02 -34.76 18.42
C ASN A 579 -11.19 -33.95 19.42
N VAL A 580 -11.55 -32.70 19.75
CA VAL A 580 -10.75 -31.86 20.68
C VAL A 580 -11.64 -30.79 21.37
N PHE A 581 -11.98 -30.98 22.67
CA PHE A 581 -12.36 -29.97 23.66
C PHE A 581 -13.83 -29.51 23.86
N ASN A 582 -14.14 -29.22 25.14
CA ASN A 582 -15.38 -28.69 25.70
C ASN A 582 -15.72 -27.27 25.18
N TYR A 583 -16.95 -27.09 24.73
CA TYR A 583 -17.50 -25.82 24.23
C TYR A 583 -18.19 -24.96 25.28
N PRO A 584 -18.10 -23.63 25.20
CA PRO A 584 -18.97 -22.73 25.95
C PRO A 584 -20.36 -22.55 25.31
N GLU A 585 -21.31 -22.09 26.11
CA GLU A 585 -22.76 -22.08 25.88
C GLU A 585 -23.25 -21.31 24.61
N LYS A 586 -24.33 -21.82 24.07
CA LYS A 586 -25.08 -21.60 22.83
C LYS A 586 -25.54 -20.19 22.44
N SER A 587 -25.19 -19.10 23.09
CA SER A 587 -26.03 -17.90 22.99
C SER A 587 -25.52 -16.72 22.12
N LYS A 588 -24.34 -16.79 21.50
CA LYS A 588 -23.73 -15.61 20.82
C LYS A 588 -23.26 -15.80 19.39
N VAL A 589 -23.51 -16.90 18.73
CA VAL A 589 -23.14 -17.12 17.32
C VAL A 589 -24.14 -16.41 16.39
N LYS A 590 -24.31 -15.10 16.50
CA LYS A 590 -25.37 -14.40 15.79
C LYS A 590 -25.04 -13.60 14.55
N GLN A 591 -23.82 -13.44 14.12
CA GLN A 591 -23.55 -12.64 12.90
C GLN A 591 -22.23 -13.05 12.23
N TYR A 592 -22.20 -14.17 11.53
CA TYR A 592 -21.09 -14.48 10.65
C TYR A 592 -21.44 -14.08 9.21
N ARG A 593 -20.69 -13.12 8.65
CA ARG A 593 -20.74 -12.83 7.22
C ARG A 593 -19.79 -13.80 6.52
N LEU A 594 -20.24 -14.99 6.25
CA LEU A 594 -19.47 -15.98 5.51
C LEU A 594 -19.21 -15.50 4.09
N VAL A 595 -17.98 -15.64 3.64
CA VAL A 595 -17.62 -15.47 2.23
C VAL A 595 -18.07 -16.73 1.51
N LYS A 596 -19.21 -16.65 0.81
CA LYS A 596 -19.90 -17.75 0.15
C LYS A 596 -19.00 -18.50 -0.80
N GLY A 597 -18.77 -19.80 -0.59
CA GLY A 597 -18.20 -20.78 -1.52
C GLY A 597 -17.05 -20.31 -2.41
N SER A 598 -16.32 -19.29 -1.97
CA SER A 598 -15.33 -18.58 -2.78
C SER A 598 -13.93 -19.14 -2.57
N GLU A 599 -13.16 -19.07 -3.62
CA GLU A 599 -11.72 -19.34 -3.56
C GLU A 599 -10.97 -18.02 -3.49
N THR A 600 -10.05 -17.88 -2.54
CA THR A 600 -9.12 -16.76 -2.48
C THR A 600 -7.74 -17.22 -2.90
N MET A 601 -7.21 -16.56 -3.90
CA MET A 601 -5.86 -16.80 -4.41
C MET A 601 -5.01 -15.56 -4.29
N LYS A 602 -3.88 -15.66 -3.59
CA LYS A 602 -2.86 -14.62 -3.50
C LYS A 602 -1.55 -15.16 -4.02
N PHE A 603 -0.86 -14.36 -4.82
CA PHE A 603 0.48 -14.73 -5.30
C PHE A 603 1.36 -13.48 -5.34
N LYS A 604 2.30 -13.41 -4.41
CA LYS A 604 3.18 -12.24 -4.26
C LYS A 604 3.92 -11.90 -5.56
N GLY A 605 3.71 -10.70 -6.03
CA GLY A 605 4.41 -10.18 -7.21
C GLY A 605 3.76 -10.50 -8.54
N ILE A 606 2.61 -11.18 -8.55
CA ILE A 606 1.82 -11.44 -9.76
C ILE A 606 0.64 -10.46 -9.79
N PRO A 607 0.39 -9.77 -10.91
CA PRO A 607 -0.77 -8.91 -11.06
C PRO A 607 -2.08 -9.70 -10.96
N GLY A 608 -3.13 -9.10 -10.37
CA GLY A 608 -4.43 -9.74 -10.14
C GLY A 608 -5.08 -10.36 -11.37
N ALA A 609 -4.90 -9.75 -12.55
CA ALA A 609 -5.39 -10.29 -13.81
C ALA A 609 -4.82 -11.68 -14.18
N TYR A 610 -3.57 -11.95 -13.77
CA TYR A 610 -2.96 -13.28 -13.98
C TYR A 610 -3.29 -14.26 -12.86
N ILE A 611 -3.58 -13.77 -11.65
CA ILE A 611 -3.99 -14.63 -10.52
C ILE A 611 -5.30 -15.34 -10.85
N LYS A 612 -6.22 -14.69 -11.57
CA LYS A 612 -7.48 -15.29 -12.03
C LYS A 612 -7.30 -16.50 -12.97
N LYS A 613 -6.13 -16.67 -13.60
CA LYS A 613 -5.76 -17.82 -14.42
C LYS A 613 -5.11 -18.96 -13.61
N LEU A 614 -4.84 -18.75 -12.33
CA LEU A 614 -4.35 -19.78 -11.43
C LEU A 614 -5.52 -20.61 -10.89
N ASN A 615 -5.20 -21.80 -10.43
CA ASN A 615 -6.14 -22.69 -9.77
C ASN A 615 -5.44 -23.41 -8.60
N ARG A 616 -6.21 -24.12 -7.79
CA ARG A 616 -5.71 -24.91 -6.65
C ARG A 616 -4.52 -25.82 -7.03
N GLY A 617 -4.57 -26.46 -8.21
CA GLY A 617 -3.54 -27.40 -8.67
C GLY A 617 -2.16 -26.74 -8.72
N VAL A 618 -2.07 -25.48 -9.17
CA VAL A 618 -0.80 -24.75 -9.24
C VAL A 618 -0.17 -24.57 -7.85
N TYR A 619 -0.98 -24.21 -6.84
CA TYR A 619 -0.50 -24.05 -5.46
C TYR A 619 -0.07 -25.38 -4.86
N TYR A 620 -0.86 -26.42 -5.08
CA TYR A 620 -0.55 -27.77 -4.61
C TYR A 620 0.76 -28.30 -5.22
N ASP A 621 0.94 -28.16 -6.54
CA ASP A 621 2.17 -28.59 -7.24
C ASP A 621 3.42 -27.84 -6.71
N ILE A 622 3.29 -26.54 -6.43
CA ILE A 622 4.38 -25.76 -5.87
C ILE A 622 4.72 -26.26 -4.46
N LEU A 623 3.70 -26.55 -3.65
CA LEU A 623 3.86 -27.04 -2.30
C LEU A 623 4.56 -28.40 -2.26
N GLU A 624 4.14 -29.36 -3.09
CA GLU A 624 4.76 -30.68 -3.18
C GLU A 624 6.23 -30.60 -3.63
N LYS A 625 6.53 -29.70 -4.57
CA LYS A 625 7.93 -29.43 -4.97
C LYS A 625 8.74 -28.84 -3.83
N LEU A 626 8.18 -27.92 -3.06
CA LEU A 626 8.84 -27.36 -1.87
C LEU A 626 9.14 -28.45 -0.83
N LYS A 627 8.16 -29.29 -0.52
CA LYS A 627 8.33 -30.43 0.41
C LYS A 627 9.45 -31.36 -0.07
N SER A 628 9.47 -31.69 -1.37
CA SER A 628 10.52 -32.52 -1.97
C SER A 628 11.92 -31.90 -1.83
N LEU A 629 12.05 -30.59 -2.12
CA LEU A 629 13.31 -29.88 -1.99
C LEU A 629 13.77 -29.77 -0.52
N GLN A 630 12.85 -29.55 0.40
CA GLN A 630 13.13 -29.52 1.84
C GLN A 630 13.65 -30.90 2.33
N ALA A 631 12.99 -31.98 1.92
CA ALA A 631 13.42 -33.34 2.27
C ALA A 631 14.81 -33.68 1.71
N ARG A 632 15.15 -33.22 0.51
CA ARG A 632 16.49 -33.37 -0.06
C ARG A 632 17.53 -32.58 0.75
N GLN A 633 17.22 -31.37 1.15
CA GLN A 633 18.09 -30.55 1.98
C GLN A 633 18.33 -31.16 3.38
N GLU A 634 17.29 -31.75 3.98
CA GLU A 634 17.38 -32.45 5.28
C GLU A 634 18.30 -33.68 5.20
N ARG A 635 18.36 -34.34 4.05
CA ARG A 635 19.33 -35.43 3.76
C ARG A 635 20.76 -34.92 3.49
N GLY A 636 20.99 -33.62 3.57
CA GLY A 636 22.28 -32.99 3.36
C GLY A 636 22.63 -32.68 1.90
N GLU A 637 21.65 -32.80 0.97
CA GLU A 637 21.85 -32.42 -0.42
C GLU A 637 21.96 -30.90 -0.55
N MET A 638 22.89 -30.43 -1.37
CA MET A 638 23.04 -29.03 -1.66
C MET A 638 22.06 -28.62 -2.78
N ILE A 639 21.08 -27.79 -2.44
CA ILE A 639 20.11 -27.27 -3.41
C ILE A 639 20.54 -25.89 -3.85
N THR A 640 20.82 -25.74 -5.16
CA THR A 640 21.18 -24.44 -5.73
C THR A 640 19.96 -23.53 -5.86
N LYS A 641 20.19 -22.22 -5.75
CA LYS A 641 19.17 -21.18 -5.95
C LYS A 641 18.44 -21.34 -7.30
N LYS A 642 19.20 -21.65 -8.36
CA LYS A 642 18.66 -21.87 -9.71
C LYS A 642 17.78 -23.13 -9.76
N GLU A 643 18.19 -24.22 -9.12
CA GLU A 643 17.42 -25.48 -9.08
C GLU A 643 16.10 -25.29 -8.31
N ALA A 644 16.15 -24.66 -7.14
CA ALA A 644 14.96 -24.32 -6.38
C ALA A 644 13.98 -23.47 -7.20
N TYR A 645 14.49 -22.46 -7.89
CA TYR A 645 13.68 -21.62 -8.75
C TYR A 645 13.02 -22.37 -9.90
N TYR A 646 13.81 -23.13 -10.68
CA TYR A 646 13.26 -23.87 -11.82
C TYR A 646 12.32 -25.00 -11.41
N SER A 647 12.53 -25.60 -10.23
CA SER A 647 11.65 -26.63 -9.71
C SER A 647 10.29 -26.10 -9.26
N ILE A 648 10.28 -24.88 -8.68
CA ILE A 648 9.04 -24.25 -8.18
C ILE A 648 8.28 -23.53 -9.29
N TYR A 649 8.97 -22.89 -10.24
CA TYR A 649 8.36 -22.05 -11.26
C TYR A 649 8.73 -22.52 -12.68
N LYS A 650 8.19 -23.64 -13.08
CA LYS A 650 8.25 -24.11 -14.47
C LYS A 650 7.18 -23.41 -15.32
N GLY A 651 7.05 -22.14 -15.30
CA GLY A 651 6.01 -21.49 -16.06
C GLY A 651 6.27 -20.00 -16.29
N GLU A 652 5.87 -19.55 -17.43
CA GLU A 652 6.01 -18.23 -18.02
C GLU A 652 5.19 -17.15 -17.31
N LEU A 653 5.42 -16.90 -16.01
CA LEU A 653 4.79 -15.76 -15.34
C LEU A 653 5.66 -14.52 -15.55
N LYS A 654 5.48 -13.88 -16.70
CA LYS A 654 6.14 -12.63 -17.08
C LYS A 654 5.41 -11.44 -16.49
N ARG A 655 6.11 -10.58 -15.78
CA ARG A 655 5.61 -9.30 -15.29
C ARG A 655 6.26 -8.15 -16.03
N ARG A 656 5.47 -7.31 -16.70
CA ARG A 656 5.92 -6.03 -17.26
C ARG A 656 5.77 -4.95 -16.18
N LYS A 657 6.85 -4.25 -15.82
CA LYS A 657 6.81 -3.02 -15.04
C LYS A 657 6.80 -1.83 -15.98
N PHE A 658 5.69 -1.13 -16.07
CA PHE A 658 5.49 0.00 -16.98
C PHE A 658 6.50 1.14 -16.78
N ALA A 659 6.78 1.51 -15.53
CA ALA A 659 7.78 2.53 -15.20
C ALA A 659 9.21 2.19 -15.71
N THR A 660 9.54 0.91 -15.88
CA THR A 660 10.82 0.49 -16.45
C THR A 660 10.83 0.63 -17.97
N MET A 661 9.66 0.53 -18.61
CA MET A 661 9.52 0.71 -20.07
C MET A 661 9.75 2.17 -20.47
N LEU A 662 9.24 3.14 -19.70
CA LEU A 662 9.52 4.58 -19.92
C LEU A 662 11.01 4.92 -19.83
N LYS A 663 11.74 4.23 -18.96
CA LYS A 663 13.20 4.41 -18.79
C LYS A 663 14.04 3.78 -19.91
N MET A 664 13.58 2.73 -20.58
CA MET A 664 14.42 1.88 -21.43
C MET A 664 14.01 1.80 -22.90
N GLY A 665 12.86 2.34 -23.30
CA GLY A 665 12.47 2.50 -24.71
C GLY A 665 12.37 1.21 -25.53
N SER A 666 12.24 0.02 -24.92
CA SER A 666 12.15 -1.25 -25.65
C SER A 666 10.86 -2.01 -25.33
N ASP A 667 10.23 -2.55 -26.38
CA ASP A 667 8.99 -3.31 -26.32
C ASP A 667 9.14 -4.71 -25.69
N ASP A 668 10.36 -5.21 -25.52
CA ASP A 668 10.66 -6.56 -25.07
C ASP A 668 11.49 -6.59 -23.77
N PHE A 669 10.87 -6.19 -22.66
CA PHE A 669 11.49 -6.39 -21.37
C PHE A 669 10.87 -7.58 -20.65
N ASP A 670 11.49 -8.75 -20.78
CA ASP A 670 11.26 -9.92 -19.93
C ASP A 670 11.88 -9.66 -18.54
N LEU A 671 11.15 -9.00 -17.68
CA LEU A 671 11.48 -8.99 -16.26
C LEU A 671 11.18 -10.38 -15.69
N LYS A 672 12.17 -11.28 -15.78
CA LYS A 672 12.24 -12.44 -14.90
C LYS A 672 12.33 -11.88 -13.49
N GLN A 673 11.18 -11.76 -12.83
CA GLN A 673 11.20 -11.44 -11.42
C GLN A 673 11.93 -12.59 -10.75
N GLU A 674 13.07 -12.33 -10.15
CA GLU A 674 13.67 -13.24 -9.21
C GLU A 674 12.70 -13.39 -8.04
N VAL A 675 11.87 -14.42 -8.10
CA VAL A 675 11.06 -14.81 -6.96
C VAL A 675 12.02 -15.31 -5.92
N ASN A 676 11.88 -14.80 -4.74
CA ASN A 676 12.75 -15.09 -3.62
C ASN A 676 12.70 -16.56 -3.21
N LYS A 677 13.78 -17.18 -3.26
CA LYS A 677 14.04 -18.58 -3.49
C LYS A 677 14.63 -19.32 -2.30
N GLY A 678 14.63 -18.70 -1.16
CA GLY A 678 15.37 -19.19 -0.01
C GLY A 678 14.59 -20.04 0.95
N ILE A 679 13.46 -20.63 0.58
CA ILE A 679 12.66 -21.41 1.51
C ILE A 679 12.99 -22.89 1.39
N LEU A 680 14.23 -23.26 1.71
CA LEU A 680 14.59 -24.67 1.76
C LEU A 680 14.85 -25.17 3.18
N LEU A 681 15.01 -24.25 4.14
CA LEU A 681 15.09 -24.62 5.55
C LEU A 681 13.69 -24.88 6.11
N THR A 682 13.55 -25.84 7.00
CA THR A 682 12.33 -26.03 7.79
C THR A 682 12.01 -24.75 8.57
N ASN A 683 10.76 -24.51 8.90
CA ASN A 683 10.37 -23.33 9.67
C ASN A 683 11.13 -23.23 11.01
N ARG A 684 11.43 -24.37 11.64
CA ARG A 684 12.23 -24.42 12.86
C ARG A 684 13.68 -23.98 12.64
N GLN A 685 14.32 -24.43 11.56
CA GLN A 685 15.69 -24.05 11.21
C GLN A 685 15.82 -22.59 10.81
N LYS A 686 14.87 -22.07 10.03
CA LYS A 686 14.83 -20.64 9.62
C LYS A 686 14.74 -19.69 10.80
N ARG A 687 14.10 -20.11 11.89
CA ARG A 687 13.87 -19.28 13.07
C ARG A 687 15.01 -19.35 14.08
N ASN A 688 15.93 -20.29 13.95
CA ASN A 688 17.02 -20.44 14.88
C ASN A 688 18.27 -19.68 14.40
N MET A 689 18.52 -18.51 14.99
CA MET A 689 19.66 -17.65 14.64
C MET A 689 21.00 -18.28 15.01
N ASP A 690 21.06 -19.11 16.03
CA ASP A 690 22.28 -19.81 16.41
C ASP A 690 22.62 -20.91 15.39
N TYR A 691 21.59 -21.60 14.88
CA TYR A 691 21.74 -22.54 13.78
C TYR A 691 22.25 -21.85 12.51
N ILE A 692 21.63 -20.70 12.13
CA ILE A 692 22.01 -19.95 10.93
C ILE A 692 23.44 -19.40 11.03
N LYS A 693 23.85 -18.88 12.19
CA LYS A 693 25.21 -18.38 12.42
C LYS A 693 26.27 -19.50 12.40
N ASN A 694 25.92 -20.67 12.91
CA ASN A 694 26.85 -21.82 12.99
C ASN A 694 26.95 -22.61 11.68
N THR A 695 25.92 -22.57 10.83
CA THR A 695 26.00 -23.07 9.47
C THR A 695 26.70 -22.02 8.59
N SER A 696 28.02 -21.86 8.80
CA SER A 696 28.89 -20.93 8.06
C SER A 696 29.07 -21.29 6.57
N ARG A 697 28.13 -21.98 5.97
CA ARG A 697 28.12 -22.28 4.54
C ARG A 697 27.36 -21.19 3.80
N PRO A 698 28.00 -20.45 2.88
CA PRO A 698 27.41 -19.33 2.15
C PRO A 698 26.27 -19.71 1.18
N HIS A 699 25.80 -20.97 1.20
CA HIS A 699 24.88 -21.52 0.22
C HIS A 699 23.42 -21.59 0.65
N VAL A 700 23.13 -21.35 1.91
CA VAL A 700 21.78 -21.00 2.31
C VAL A 700 21.66 -19.51 2.13
N SER A 701 21.60 -19.04 0.89
CA SER A 701 21.24 -17.68 0.63
C SER A 701 19.81 -17.52 1.12
N CYS A 702 19.69 -16.98 2.32
CA CYS A 702 18.44 -16.43 2.83
C CYS A 702 18.09 -15.17 2.03
N ASP A 703 18.18 -15.23 0.71
CA ASP A 703 17.62 -14.23 -0.20
C ASP A 703 16.11 -14.44 -0.17
N PHE A 704 15.51 -13.97 0.87
CA PHE A 704 14.06 -13.92 1.06
C PHE A 704 13.51 -12.59 0.59
#